data_7e9170067d64547ff204940da82d12a7
#
_entry.id   7e9170067d64547ff204940da82d12a7
#
_cell.length_a   1.000
_cell.length_b   1.000
_cell.length_c   1.000
_cell.angle_alpha   90.00
_cell.angle_beta   90.00
_cell.angle_gamma   90.00
#
_symmetry.space_group_name_H-M   'P 1'
#
loop_
_entity.id
_entity.type
_entity.pdbx_description
1 polymer ?
#
loop_
_entity_poly.entity_id
_entity_poly.type
_entity_poly.pdbx_seq_one_letter_code
_entity_poly.pdbx_strand_id
1 'polypeptide(L)'
;MKNTLIKIMFVLCMPFCMLYAQNTKPLYQLPGKTPASTDYQVENDVFLVGSDSGLYKVTSTNNVIPLWTGGRVDQIVRVSLPEFIGNAIAGTKDAWFFRTQKGIFYSEDLKTFTEKDNGLAFLTVKKYDGKKATLVQQIQELKDFCVNPINNMEMVTATKDAVYYSADAGETWTSLGSMSKTTPGVKAVAVATIEGESVVFMSHPIFGLSYIYPQKKNAMWNDVEDGFEKMQSLTSPDEIADILPVVRTNADGTKFTEIFLSQSYMPCIYKFDWENKKGVLLYKGTEPVDSFDGLTTINDVLVYTHLEGIGALDMETYKSPGTPTQFADWNKAFAAVPGMINSAWVPQSRSGFSKGILLNELWLLYPGTINSPYAEKANGKKAIYASAYQCRNQEGINKFKKAIKDRNMNAVVIDMKDDYGFLRYQTKDPLVMEKGTVSTYAVNLEHFIEEFKKENIYLIARIVTFKDRSLTKYGNGKYAVWDSKYNRAWTGIKDYESITDDEGNVTGTETVYYDENWVDPYSEEVWEYNIAIAKELIARGFDEIQFDYIRFPTDGLNLNNAKYRWQDKGMDKESALISFLSYARENIDAPIGIDIYGANGWYRSGTRTGQDSEMLAEYVDVIGPMFYPSHFEQTFLNYAPYADRTYRIYYYGSFRNTIMARNRALIRPWVQSFYIGVSYDKKYYDEDYIRKEFFGVRDSINRGYMCWNNSGEYGVTPRDVTDTEAFTGTAPESSWEFKKPAIGTTMKPLSSDDVDLSVLDSILNLYTDDNDDAYYSPLLQNTNVKRYHN
;
A
#
# COMPACT_ATOMS: atom_id res chain seq x y z
N MET A 1 4.38 67.41 11.62
CA MET A 1 3.10 66.73 11.68
C MET A 1 2.97 65.46 10.80
N LYS A 2 3.67 65.34 9.64
CA LYS A 2 3.59 64.13 8.83
C LYS A 2 4.37 62.92 9.40
N ASN A 3 5.42 63.12 10.18
CA ASN A 3 6.23 62.03 10.74
C ASN A 3 5.67 61.41 12.04
N THR A 4 4.71 62.07 12.67
CA THR A 4 4.05 61.55 13.88
C THR A 4 2.88 60.65 13.56
N LEU A 5 2.16 60.92 12.44
CA LEU A 5 1.06 60.09 11.97
C LEU A 5 1.52 58.72 11.44
N ILE A 6 2.72 58.66 10.81
CA ILE A 6 3.27 57.39 10.30
C ILE A 6 3.76 56.48 11.45
N LYS A 7 4.28 57.05 12.56
CA LYS A 7 4.63 56.24 13.75
C LYS A 7 3.45 55.75 14.54
N ILE A 8 2.31 56.49 14.53
CA ILE A 8 1.08 56.07 15.19
C ILE A 8 0.36 54.99 14.38
N MET A 9 0.43 55.06 13.04
CA MET A 9 -0.13 53.99 12.18
C MET A 9 0.68 52.70 12.27
N PHE A 10 2.02 52.76 12.48
CA PHE A 10 2.85 51.55 12.63
C PHE A 10 2.68 50.89 14.00
N VAL A 11 2.37 51.65 15.05
CA VAL A 11 2.11 51.15 16.41
C VAL A 11 0.70 50.60 16.56
N LEU A 12 -0.26 51.04 15.75
CA LEU A 12 -1.62 50.49 15.75
C LEU A 12 -1.81 49.26 14.85
N CYS A 13 -0.95 49.04 13.88
CA CYS A 13 -0.98 47.83 13.03
C CYS A 13 -0.22 46.66 13.64
N MET A 14 0.77 46.89 14.52
CA MET A 14 1.48 45.80 15.16
C MET A 14 0.67 44.90 16.12
N PRO A 15 -0.25 45.44 16.93
CA PRO A 15 -1.07 44.55 17.76
C PRO A 15 -2.14 43.79 16.97
N PHE A 16 -2.58 44.29 15.81
CA PHE A 16 -3.55 43.58 14.97
C PHE A 16 -2.90 42.42 14.17
N CYS A 17 -1.69 42.61 13.70
CA CYS A 17 -0.95 41.49 13.07
C CYS A 17 -0.46 40.46 14.07
N MET A 18 -0.18 40.82 15.32
CA MET A 18 0.16 39.88 16.36
C MET A 18 -1.05 39.11 16.92
N LEU A 19 -2.27 39.64 16.83
CA LEU A 19 -3.48 38.92 17.24
C LEU A 19 -3.93 37.87 16.20
N TYR A 20 -3.59 38.06 14.90
CA TYR A 20 -3.83 37.03 13.88
C TYR A 20 -2.75 35.95 13.82
N ALA A 21 -1.53 36.25 14.26
CA ALA A 21 -0.44 35.28 14.31
C ALA A 21 -0.45 34.38 15.58
N GLN A 22 -1.35 34.65 16.53
CA GLN A 22 -1.43 33.90 17.79
C GLN A 22 -2.41 32.72 17.78
N ASN A 23 -3.17 32.51 16.72
CA ASN A 23 -4.20 31.46 16.68
C ASN A 23 -3.92 30.26 15.77
N THR A 24 -2.80 30.21 15.07
CA THR A 24 -2.39 29.03 14.33
C THR A 24 -1.66 28.04 15.24
N LYS A 25 -2.34 27.51 16.25
CA LYS A 25 -1.83 26.34 16.95
C LYS A 25 -2.23 25.11 16.14
N PRO A 26 -1.29 24.19 15.89
CA PRO A 26 -1.67 22.91 15.33
C PRO A 26 -2.75 22.30 16.24
N LEU A 27 -3.80 21.76 15.64
CA LEU A 27 -4.83 21.04 16.38
C LEU A 27 -4.20 19.88 17.15
N TYR A 28 -3.07 19.38 16.65
CA TYR A 28 -2.33 18.30 17.25
C TYR A 28 -0.83 18.26 16.92
N GLN A 29 -0.02 17.81 17.86
CA GLN A 29 1.38 17.47 17.64
C GLN A 29 1.68 16.07 18.19
N LEU A 30 1.83 15.11 17.30
CA LEU A 30 2.43 13.82 17.62
C LEU A 30 3.87 13.82 17.10
N PRO A 31 4.86 13.50 17.92
CA PRO A 31 6.23 13.48 17.44
C PRO A 31 6.37 12.53 16.25
N GLY A 32 6.55 13.17 15.11
CA GLY A 32 7.10 12.57 13.93
C GLY A 32 6.20 11.81 13.00
N LYS A 33 4.92 11.40 13.29
CA LYS A 33 4.34 10.45 12.31
C LYS A 33 2.86 10.15 12.44
N THR A 34 2.35 9.44 11.45
CA THR A 34 0.97 9.07 11.23
C THR A 34 0.37 8.26 12.37
N PRO A 35 -0.69 8.68 13.02
CA PRO A 35 -1.48 7.83 13.88
C PRO A 35 -2.07 6.67 13.08
N ALA A 36 -1.95 5.46 13.60
CA ALA A 36 -2.48 4.25 12.98
C ALA A 36 -3.62 3.64 13.80
N SER A 37 -3.65 3.90 15.10
CA SER A 37 -4.64 3.33 16.00
C SER A 37 -4.79 4.17 17.26
N THR A 38 -5.93 4.06 17.91
CA THR A 38 -6.21 4.76 19.17
C THR A 38 -7.00 3.87 20.13
N ASP A 39 -6.78 4.07 21.42
CA ASP A 39 -7.65 3.59 22.49
C ASP A 39 -7.85 4.69 23.54
N TYR A 40 -9.06 4.87 23.99
CA TYR A 40 -9.40 5.83 25.01
C TYR A 40 -9.87 5.17 26.29
N GLN A 41 -9.28 5.57 27.41
CA GLN A 41 -9.66 5.10 28.75
C GLN A 41 -10.41 6.18 29.52
N VAL A 42 -11.70 5.97 29.68
CA VAL A 42 -12.59 6.91 30.38
C VAL A 42 -12.14 7.16 31.82
N GLU A 43 -11.71 6.13 32.51
CA GLU A 43 -11.38 6.20 33.96
C GLU A 43 -10.13 7.03 34.23
N ASN A 44 -9.17 7.02 33.32
CA ASN A 44 -7.88 7.67 33.51
C ASN A 44 -7.70 8.93 32.64
N ASP A 45 -8.70 9.27 31.86
CA ASP A 45 -8.67 10.44 30.98
C ASP A 45 -7.47 10.43 30.01
N VAL A 46 -7.20 9.25 29.42
CA VAL A 46 -6.01 8.95 28.64
C VAL A 46 -6.36 8.45 27.27
N PHE A 47 -5.70 9.02 26.27
CA PHE A 47 -5.60 8.42 24.95
C PHE A 47 -4.32 7.62 24.80
N LEU A 48 -4.42 6.46 24.21
CA LEU A 48 -3.32 5.74 23.61
C LEU A 48 -3.36 5.95 22.11
N VAL A 49 -2.23 6.31 21.54
CA VAL A 49 -2.08 6.53 20.09
C VAL A 49 -0.93 5.70 19.60
N GLY A 50 -1.24 4.76 18.70
CA GLY A 50 -0.25 4.03 17.92
C GLY A 50 0.11 4.82 16.67
N SER A 51 1.38 4.88 16.35
CA SER A 51 1.90 5.58 15.17
C SER A 51 3.06 4.83 14.52
N ASP A 52 3.57 5.36 13.42
CA ASP A 52 4.78 4.82 12.76
C ASP A 52 6.02 4.83 13.65
N SER A 53 6.04 5.64 14.71
CA SER A 53 7.20 5.78 15.60
C SER A 53 7.03 5.12 16.95
N GLY A 54 5.88 4.58 17.27
CA GLY A 54 5.62 3.90 18.52
C GLY A 54 4.23 4.10 19.10
N LEU A 55 4.12 3.77 20.40
CA LEU A 55 2.94 3.96 21.22
C LEU A 55 3.12 5.19 22.11
N TYR A 56 2.12 6.05 22.12
CA TYR A 56 2.11 7.28 22.90
C TYR A 56 0.87 7.37 23.78
N LYS A 57 1.07 7.99 24.92
CA LYS A 57 0.00 8.40 25.83
C LYS A 57 -0.25 9.90 25.65
N VAL A 58 -1.49 10.28 25.39
CA VAL A 58 -1.92 11.68 25.30
C VAL A 58 -2.83 11.98 26.49
N THR A 59 -2.51 13.01 27.22
CA THR A 59 -3.29 13.43 28.40
C THR A 59 -4.12 14.68 28.10
N SER A 60 -5.00 15.05 29.05
CA SER A 60 -5.88 16.21 28.93
C SER A 60 -5.15 17.54 28.69
N THR A 61 -3.85 17.59 28.89
CA THR A 61 -3.02 18.78 28.72
C THR A 61 -2.28 18.82 27.38
N ASN A 62 -2.63 17.99 26.43
CA ASN A 62 -1.89 17.77 25.19
C ASN A 62 -0.43 17.33 25.41
N ASN A 63 -0.18 16.76 26.57
CA ASN A 63 1.11 16.19 26.85
C ASN A 63 1.21 14.81 26.21
N VAL A 64 2.15 14.65 25.27
CA VAL A 64 2.40 13.43 24.52
C VAL A 64 3.59 12.72 25.13
N ILE A 65 3.34 11.55 25.71
CA ILE A 65 4.37 10.77 26.43
C ILE A 65 4.63 9.49 25.64
N PRO A 66 5.86 9.24 25.21
CA PRO A 66 6.21 7.97 24.61
C PRO A 66 6.12 6.84 25.66
N LEU A 67 5.43 5.78 25.30
CA LEU A 67 5.35 4.57 26.12
C LEU A 67 6.23 3.45 25.58
N TRP A 68 6.21 3.28 24.26
CA TRP A 68 7.02 2.29 23.56
C TRP A 68 7.43 2.84 22.20
N THR A 69 8.71 2.79 21.87
CA THR A 69 9.29 3.37 20.64
C THR A 69 10.01 2.34 19.79
N GLY A 70 9.60 1.08 19.90
CA GLY A 70 10.25 -0.04 19.23
C GLY A 70 9.96 -0.14 17.72
N GLY A 71 9.00 0.61 17.19
CA GLY A 71 8.58 0.59 15.79
C GLY A 71 7.12 1.01 15.63
N ARG A 72 6.55 0.80 14.46
CA ARG A 72 5.16 1.13 14.15
C ARG A 72 4.18 0.32 15.00
N VAL A 73 3.12 0.96 15.49
CA VAL A 73 1.99 0.35 16.19
C VAL A 73 0.75 0.53 15.33
N ASP A 74 0.24 -0.56 14.78
CA ASP A 74 -0.85 -0.56 13.80
C ASP A 74 -2.23 -0.76 14.44
N GLN A 75 -2.30 -1.39 15.61
CA GLN A 75 -3.57 -1.68 16.28
C GLN A 75 -3.39 -1.75 17.79
N ILE A 76 -4.39 -1.24 18.52
CA ILE A 76 -4.48 -1.30 19.97
C ILE A 76 -5.79 -1.99 20.30
N VAL A 77 -5.73 -3.06 21.09
CA VAL A 77 -6.91 -3.78 21.55
C VAL A 77 -6.87 -3.90 23.08
N ARG A 78 -7.85 -3.30 23.75
CA ARG A 78 -8.04 -3.45 25.19
C ARG A 78 -8.99 -4.63 25.45
N VAL A 79 -8.64 -5.45 26.44
CA VAL A 79 -9.39 -6.63 26.82
C VAL A 79 -9.49 -6.76 28.32
N SER A 80 -10.52 -7.43 28.81
CA SER A 80 -10.63 -7.84 30.21
C SER A 80 -10.35 -9.34 30.30
N LEU A 81 -9.16 -9.69 30.77
CA LEU A 81 -8.73 -11.08 30.90
C LEU A 81 -9.13 -11.65 32.26
N PRO A 82 -9.47 -12.94 32.38
CA PRO A 82 -9.74 -13.59 33.66
C PRO A 82 -8.48 -13.65 34.50
N GLU A 83 -8.63 -13.31 35.77
CA GLU A 83 -7.61 -13.56 36.82
C GLU A 83 -7.90 -14.89 37.50
N PHE A 84 -6.89 -15.75 37.60
CA PHE A 84 -7.02 -17.06 38.21
C PHE A 84 -6.34 -17.11 39.57
N ILE A 85 -7.05 -17.64 40.58
CA ILE A 85 -6.45 -18.10 41.85
C ILE A 85 -6.59 -19.62 41.87
N GLY A 86 -5.48 -20.32 41.64
CA GLY A 86 -5.50 -21.73 41.31
C GLY A 86 -6.24 -21.99 39.99
N ASN A 87 -7.28 -22.83 40.01
CA ASN A 87 -8.11 -23.12 38.85
C ASN A 87 -9.45 -22.34 38.83
N ALA A 88 -9.65 -21.43 39.77
CA ALA A 88 -10.90 -20.65 39.84
C ALA A 88 -10.66 -19.22 39.29
N ILE A 89 -11.64 -18.71 38.53
CA ILE A 89 -11.66 -17.31 38.12
C ILE A 89 -11.98 -16.47 39.36
N ALA A 90 -11.05 -15.62 39.79
CA ALA A 90 -11.15 -14.73 40.95
C ALA A 90 -11.65 -13.33 40.58
N GLY A 91 -11.52 -12.94 39.31
CA GLY A 91 -11.90 -11.63 38.77
C GLY A 91 -11.48 -11.46 37.34
N THR A 92 -11.46 -10.24 36.86
CA THR A 92 -10.92 -9.86 35.57
C THR A 92 -9.96 -8.69 35.76
N LYS A 93 -8.94 -8.62 34.89
CA LYS A 93 -8.00 -7.50 34.81
C LYS A 93 -8.00 -6.94 33.41
N ASP A 94 -7.88 -5.63 33.27
CA ASP A 94 -7.69 -4.99 32.00
C ASP A 94 -6.26 -5.16 31.52
N ALA A 95 -6.14 -5.37 30.22
CA ALA A 95 -4.87 -5.53 29.53
C ALA A 95 -4.96 -4.98 28.11
N TRP A 96 -3.82 -4.69 27.53
CA TRP A 96 -3.71 -4.19 26.17
C TRP A 96 -2.86 -5.12 25.33
N PHE A 97 -3.33 -5.40 24.12
CA PHE A 97 -2.56 -6.01 23.06
C PHE A 97 -2.29 -4.97 21.97
N PHE A 98 -1.08 -5.02 21.46
CA PHE A 98 -0.61 -4.11 20.42
C PHE A 98 -0.10 -4.92 19.25
N ARG A 99 -0.75 -4.78 18.08
CA ARG A 99 -0.17 -5.27 16.82
C ARG A 99 0.83 -4.24 16.34
N THR A 100 2.06 -4.65 16.20
CA THR A 100 3.18 -3.79 15.84
C THR A 100 3.95 -4.36 14.66
N GLN A 101 4.83 -3.53 14.09
CA GLN A 101 5.78 -3.97 13.09
C GLN A 101 6.70 -5.11 13.58
N LYS A 102 6.86 -5.26 14.90
CA LYS A 102 7.70 -6.28 15.52
C LYS A 102 6.92 -7.47 16.10
N GLY A 103 5.64 -7.58 15.82
CA GLY A 103 4.79 -8.63 16.36
C GLY A 103 3.71 -8.13 17.32
N ILE A 104 3.21 -9.03 18.14
CA ILE A 104 2.19 -8.70 19.14
C ILE A 104 2.86 -8.46 20.49
N PHE A 105 2.56 -7.31 21.08
CA PHE A 105 2.99 -6.95 22.42
C PHE A 105 1.78 -6.89 23.35
N TYR A 106 2.03 -7.20 24.60
CA TYR A 106 1.06 -7.21 25.69
C TYR A 106 1.53 -6.33 26.82
N SER A 107 0.60 -5.63 27.49
CA SER A 107 0.87 -4.88 28.70
C SER A 107 -0.37 -4.81 29.60
N GLU A 108 -0.18 -4.90 30.92
CA GLU A 108 -1.22 -4.67 31.93
C GLU A 108 -1.10 -3.27 32.56
N ASP A 109 0.06 -2.66 32.48
CA ASP A 109 0.39 -1.43 33.19
C ASP A 109 0.85 -0.27 32.29
N LEU A 110 0.92 -0.51 30.98
CA LEU A 110 1.44 0.43 29.97
C LEU A 110 2.88 0.90 30.27
N LYS A 111 3.64 0.11 31.04
CA LYS A 111 5.05 0.35 31.36
C LYS A 111 5.91 -0.83 30.96
N THR A 112 5.39 -2.04 31.19
CA THR A 112 6.05 -3.30 30.86
C THR A 112 5.37 -3.89 29.62
N PHE A 113 6.15 -4.14 28.58
CA PHE A 113 5.68 -4.69 27.30
C PHE A 113 6.32 -6.05 27.09
N THR A 114 5.48 -7.07 26.91
CA THR A 114 5.91 -8.46 26.70
C THR A 114 5.53 -8.91 25.30
N GLU A 115 6.46 -9.53 24.60
CA GLU A 115 6.20 -10.13 23.28
C GLU A 115 5.28 -11.36 23.40
N LYS A 116 4.32 -11.50 22.52
CA LYS A 116 3.36 -12.61 22.43
C LYS A 116 3.38 -13.19 21.00
N ASP A 117 4.50 -13.78 20.62
CA ASP A 117 4.77 -14.23 19.25
C ASP A 117 5.10 -15.73 19.14
N ASN A 118 5.00 -16.46 20.23
CA ASN A 118 5.30 -17.90 20.29
C ASN A 118 4.39 -18.70 19.36
N GLY A 119 4.94 -19.21 18.27
CA GLY A 119 4.22 -19.95 17.23
C GLY A 119 3.86 -19.14 15.97
N LEU A 120 4.13 -17.84 15.96
CA LEU A 120 3.99 -17.01 14.75
C LEU A 120 5.15 -17.24 13.77
N ALA A 121 4.94 -16.90 12.51
CA ALA A 121 5.95 -17.06 11.48
C ALA A 121 7.00 -15.96 11.52
N PHE A 122 8.24 -16.36 11.29
CA PHE A 122 9.38 -15.46 11.14
C PHE A 122 9.96 -15.54 9.74
N LEU A 123 10.42 -14.39 9.25
CA LEU A 123 11.23 -14.26 8.06
C LEU A 123 12.71 -14.23 8.47
N THR A 124 13.56 -14.85 7.67
CA THR A 124 15.01 -14.68 7.77
C THR A 124 15.42 -13.58 6.79
N VAL A 125 15.89 -12.47 7.29
CA VAL A 125 16.37 -11.34 6.48
C VAL A 125 17.83 -11.05 6.76
N LYS A 126 18.53 -10.49 5.78
CA LYS A 126 19.89 -9.99 5.95
C LYS A 126 19.87 -8.51 6.29
N LYS A 127 20.48 -8.14 7.39
CA LYS A 127 20.73 -6.75 7.76
C LYS A 127 22.21 -6.45 7.65
N TYR A 128 22.52 -5.29 7.11
CA TYR A 128 23.90 -4.84 6.92
C TYR A 128 24.29 -3.79 7.94
N ASP A 129 25.53 -3.89 8.42
CA ASP A 129 26.24 -2.84 9.14
C ASP A 129 27.53 -2.58 8.35
N GLY A 130 27.51 -1.59 7.51
CA GLY A 130 28.54 -1.36 6.51
C GLY A 130 28.62 -2.54 5.51
N LYS A 131 29.73 -3.29 5.54
CA LYS A 131 29.94 -4.46 4.68
C LYS A 131 29.59 -5.80 5.34
N LYS A 132 29.24 -5.79 6.63
CA LYS A 132 28.96 -7.02 7.38
C LYS A 132 27.47 -7.33 7.33
N ALA A 133 27.12 -8.45 6.69
CA ALA A 133 25.79 -8.99 6.72
C ALA A 133 25.55 -9.84 7.97
N THR A 134 24.36 -9.73 8.55
CA THR A 134 23.89 -10.56 9.66
C THR A 134 22.51 -11.09 9.34
N LEU A 135 22.30 -12.39 9.48
CA LEU A 135 20.98 -13.00 9.39
C LEU A 135 20.18 -12.69 10.65
N VAL A 136 19.02 -12.12 10.49
CA VAL A 136 18.13 -11.74 11.57
C VAL A 136 16.79 -12.43 11.36
N GLN A 137 16.27 -13.00 12.44
CA GLN A 137 14.89 -13.46 12.47
C GLN A 137 14.01 -12.22 12.73
N GLN A 138 13.08 -11.96 11.84
CA GLN A 138 12.12 -10.88 11.93
C GLN A 138 10.74 -11.49 11.82
N ILE A 139 9.79 -11.07 12.67
CA ILE A 139 8.41 -11.54 12.54
C ILE A 139 7.87 -11.17 11.16
N GLN A 140 7.15 -12.09 10.55
CA GLN A 140 6.43 -11.81 9.32
C GLN A 140 5.35 -10.76 9.60
N GLU A 141 5.20 -9.77 8.74
CA GLU A 141 4.23 -8.68 8.94
C GLU A 141 2.83 -9.23 9.22
N LEU A 142 2.27 -8.82 10.36
CA LEU A 142 0.91 -9.16 10.75
C LEU A 142 -0.06 -8.20 10.11
N LYS A 143 -1.04 -8.72 9.40
CA LYS A 143 -2.02 -7.92 8.65
C LYS A 143 -3.15 -7.41 9.52
N ASP A 144 -3.58 -8.22 10.48
CA ASP A 144 -4.70 -7.88 11.36
C ASP A 144 -4.61 -8.68 12.67
N PHE A 145 -5.37 -8.25 13.68
CA PHE A 145 -5.45 -8.90 14.98
C PHE A 145 -6.84 -8.69 15.59
N CYS A 146 -7.48 -9.75 16.04
CA CYS A 146 -8.80 -9.68 16.66
C CYS A 146 -8.87 -10.57 17.90
N VAL A 147 -9.60 -10.12 18.90
CA VAL A 147 -9.92 -10.85 20.12
C VAL A 147 -11.40 -11.21 20.09
N ASN A 148 -11.75 -12.44 20.46
CA ASN A 148 -13.14 -12.86 20.56
C ASN A 148 -13.86 -12.03 21.65
N PRO A 149 -14.88 -11.24 21.29
CA PRO A 149 -15.48 -10.31 22.25
C PRO A 149 -16.32 -11.01 23.34
N ILE A 150 -16.66 -12.30 23.16
CA ILE A 150 -17.34 -13.11 24.19
C ILE A 150 -16.33 -13.89 25.03
N ASN A 151 -15.24 -14.35 24.43
CA ASN A 151 -14.20 -15.10 25.12
C ASN A 151 -12.81 -14.48 24.87
N ASN A 152 -12.43 -13.51 25.66
CA ASN A 152 -11.18 -12.75 25.48
C ASN A 152 -9.89 -13.59 25.57
N MET A 153 -9.97 -14.88 25.90
CA MET A 153 -8.84 -15.80 25.82
C MET A 153 -8.56 -16.25 24.39
N GLU A 154 -9.55 -16.12 23.49
CA GLU A 154 -9.43 -16.52 22.12
C GLU A 154 -9.06 -15.32 21.24
N MET A 155 -7.99 -15.49 20.47
CA MET A 155 -7.44 -14.46 19.61
C MET A 155 -7.06 -15.01 18.24
N VAL A 156 -7.07 -14.15 17.25
CA VAL A 156 -6.63 -14.46 15.89
C VAL A 156 -5.75 -13.36 15.35
N THR A 157 -4.73 -13.74 14.62
CA THR A 157 -3.92 -12.84 13.81
C THR A 157 -3.56 -13.50 12.50
N ALA A 158 -3.08 -12.74 11.54
CA ALA A 158 -2.66 -13.29 10.27
C ALA A 158 -1.45 -12.58 9.71
N THR A 159 -0.62 -13.36 9.02
CA THR A 159 0.26 -12.85 7.97
C THR A 159 -0.49 -12.94 6.63
N LYS A 160 0.08 -12.42 5.57
CA LYS A 160 -0.53 -12.58 4.22
C LYS A 160 -0.67 -14.06 3.79
N ASP A 161 0.09 -14.97 4.39
CA ASP A 161 0.20 -16.38 3.98
C ASP A 161 -0.54 -17.35 4.90
N ALA A 162 -0.83 -16.96 6.12
CA ALA A 162 -1.40 -17.86 7.11
C ALA A 162 -2.19 -17.12 8.19
N VAL A 163 -3.18 -17.81 8.74
CA VAL A 163 -3.96 -17.37 9.89
C VAL A 163 -3.53 -18.15 11.11
N TYR A 164 -3.37 -17.47 12.23
CA TYR A 164 -2.93 -18.03 13.51
C TYR A 164 -4.00 -17.78 14.58
N TYR A 165 -4.32 -18.81 15.32
CA TYR A 165 -5.31 -18.80 16.40
C TYR A 165 -4.62 -19.09 17.73
N SER A 166 -5.02 -18.38 18.76
CA SER A 166 -4.67 -18.63 20.16
C SER A 166 -5.95 -18.85 20.98
N ALA A 167 -5.89 -19.79 21.93
CA ALA A 167 -6.95 -20.03 22.92
C ALA A 167 -6.50 -19.69 24.35
N ASP A 168 -5.31 -19.09 24.51
CA ASP A 168 -4.65 -18.83 25.77
C ASP A 168 -4.15 -17.38 25.91
N ALA A 169 -4.91 -16.44 25.38
CA ALA A 169 -4.60 -15.02 25.40
C ALA A 169 -3.24 -14.67 24.78
N GLY A 170 -2.91 -15.31 23.66
CA GLY A 170 -1.70 -15.04 22.89
C GLY A 170 -0.43 -15.67 23.44
N GLU A 171 -0.50 -16.52 24.48
CA GLU A 171 0.70 -17.24 24.97
C GLU A 171 1.25 -18.21 23.93
N THR A 172 0.35 -18.86 23.18
CA THR A 172 0.73 -19.74 22.08
C THR A 172 -0.17 -19.52 20.85
N TRP A 173 0.44 -19.57 19.68
CA TRP A 173 -0.25 -19.44 18.40
C TRP A 173 -0.15 -20.72 17.60
N THR A 174 -1.28 -21.17 17.06
CA THR A 174 -1.37 -22.34 16.19
C THR A 174 -1.84 -21.91 14.81
N SER A 175 -1.11 -22.32 13.78
CA SER A 175 -1.52 -22.05 12.40
C SER A 175 -2.77 -22.85 12.04
N LEU A 176 -3.76 -22.16 11.48
CA LEU A 176 -4.98 -22.76 10.91
C LEU A 176 -4.79 -23.22 9.46
N GLY A 177 -3.56 -23.31 9.01
CA GLY A 177 -3.17 -23.70 7.67
C GLY A 177 -2.69 -22.52 6.83
N SER A 178 -1.87 -22.82 5.84
CA SER A 178 -1.40 -21.86 4.86
C SER A 178 -2.44 -21.71 3.75
N MET A 179 -2.58 -20.48 3.28
CA MET A 179 -3.33 -20.20 2.06
C MET A 179 -2.67 -20.87 0.84
N SER A 180 -3.42 -20.95 -0.25
CA SER A 180 -2.84 -21.40 -1.52
C SER A 180 -1.55 -20.62 -1.83
N LYS A 181 -0.49 -21.34 -2.08
CA LYS A 181 0.82 -20.75 -2.43
C LYS A 181 0.80 -19.88 -3.70
N THR A 182 -0.28 -19.96 -4.47
CA THR A 182 -0.43 -19.23 -5.72
C THR A 182 -1.09 -17.87 -5.53
N THR A 183 -1.80 -17.66 -4.41
CA THR A 183 -2.57 -16.44 -4.19
C THR A 183 -2.62 -16.10 -2.70
N PRO A 184 -1.54 -15.64 -2.12
CA PRO A 184 -1.54 -15.13 -0.75
C PRO A 184 -2.29 -13.81 -0.71
N GLY A 185 -2.71 -13.37 0.43
CA GLY A 185 -3.28 -12.05 0.56
C GLY A 185 -4.34 -11.91 1.62
N VAL A 186 -4.24 -12.67 2.72
CA VAL A 186 -5.09 -12.40 3.89
C VAL A 186 -4.94 -10.94 4.27
N LYS A 187 -6.05 -10.23 4.40
CA LYS A 187 -6.08 -8.80 4.75
C LYS A 187 -6.64 -8.59 6.15
N ALA A 188 -7.79 -9.17 6.43
CA ALA A 188 -8.49 -9.03 7.69
C ALA A 188 -8.83 -10.40 8.28
N VAL A 189 -8.86 -10.48 9.60
CA VAL A 189 -9.25 -11.68 10.35
C VAL A 189 -10.12 -11.31 11.54
N ALA A 190 -11.04 -12.21 11.91
CA ALA A 190 -11.80 -12.08 13.13
C ALA A 190 -12.03 -13.43 13.79
N VAL A 191 -12.22 -13.42 15.09
CA VAL A 191 -12.70 -14.58 15.85
C VAL A 191 -13.94 -14.19 16.65
N ALA A 192 -14.95 -15.04 16.59
CA ALA A 192 -16.22 -14.79 17.25
C ALA A 192 -16.82 -16.09 17.78
N THR A 193 -17.65 -15.97 18.80
CA THR A 193 -18.51 -17.05 19.27
C THR A 193 -19.87 -16.94 18.58
N ILE A 194 -20.22 -17.92 17.76
CA ILE A 194 -21.48 -17.97 17.03
C ILE A 194 -22.13 -19.31 17.36
N GLU A 195 -23.39 -19.27 17.81
CA GLU A 195 -24.16 -20.47 18.23
C GLU A 195 -23.38 -21.34 19.25
N GLY A 196 -22.58 -20.71 20.11
CA GLY A 196 -21.79 -21.38 21.14
C GLY A 196 -20.49 -22.02 20.66
N GLU A 197 -20.15 -21.92 19.36
CA GLU A 197 -18.90 -22.40 18.81
C GLU A 197 -17.99 -21.23 18.44
N SER A 198 -16.67 -21.41 18.58
CA SER A 198 -15.68 -20.44 18.11
C SER A 198 -15.51 -20.58 16.60
N VAL A 199 -15.62 -19.47 15.90
CA VAL A 199 -15.47 -19.36 14.45
C VAL A 199 -14.42 -18.30 14.13
N VAL A 200 -13.46 -18.66 13.30
CA VAL A 200 -12.47 -17.71 12.76
C VAL A 200 -12.84 -17.37 11.34
N PHE A 201 -12.79 -16.10 11.02
CA PHE A 201 -13.00 -15.54 9.69
C PHE A 201 -11.69 -15.00 9.14
N MET A 202 -11.55 -15.00 7.82
CA MET A 202 -10.49 -14.29 7.11
C MET A 202 -11.02 -13.71 5.80
N SER A 203 -10.46 -12.62 5.37
CA SER A 203 -10.64 -12.08 4.02
C SER A 203 -9.60 -12.64 3.06
N HIS A 204 -10.02 -12.90 1.83
CA HIS A 204 -9.17 -13.38 0.77
C HIS A 204 -9.43 -12.63 -0.54
N PRO A 205 -8.41 -12.19 -1.28
CA PRO A 205 -8.60 -11.34 -2.46
C PRO A 205 -9.30 -12.03 -3.64
N ILE A 206 -9.36 -13.37 -3.63
CA ILE A 206 -10.05 -14.14 -4.69
C ILE A 206 -11.37 -14.73 -4.19
N PHE A 207 -11.41 -15.25 -2.97
CA PHE A 207 -12.56 -15.96 -2.44
C PHE A 207 -13.49 -15.09 -1.57
N GLY A 208 -13.15 -13.82 -1.39
CA GLY A 208 -13.91 -12.91 -0.55
C GLY A 208 -13.74 -13.22 0.93
N LEU A 209 -14.75 -13.78 1.56
CA LEU A 209 -14.72 -14.19 2.96
C LEU A 209 -14.59 -15.72 3.06
N SER A 210 -13.80 -16.18 4.03
CA SER A 210 -13.74 -17.59 4.40
C SER A 210 -13.87 -17.74 5.91
N TYR A 211 -14.37 -18.88 6.38
CA TYR A 211 -14.45 -19.17 7.80
C TYR A 211 -14.04 -20.59 8.14
N ILE A 212 -13.61 -20.81 9.38
CA ILE A 212 -13.21 -22.12 9.92
C ILE A 212 -13.60 -22.25 11.40
N TYR A 213 -13.81 -23.48 11.84
CA TYR A 213 -13.97 -23.81 13.26
C TYR A 213 -12.61 -24.24 13.83
N PRO A 214 -11.88 -23.39 14.53
CA PRO A 214 -10.47 -23.64 14.90
C PRO A 214 -10.28 -24.82 15.84
N GLN A 215 -11.30 -25.17 16.61
CA GLN A 215 -11.26 -26.26 17.62
C GLN A 215 -11.71 -27.61 17.07
N LYS A 216 -12.29 -27.67 15.85
CA LYS A 216 -12.71 -28.94 15.24
C LYS A 216 -11.53 -29.68 14.64
N LYS A 217 -11.46 -30.96 14.90
CA LYS A 217 -10.42 -31.81 14.31
C LYS A 217 -10.55 -31.87 12.80
N ASN A 218 -9.44 -31.66 12.10
CA ASN A 218 -9.37 -31.62 10.63
C ASN A 218 -10.32 -30.56 10.01
N ALA A 219 -10.50 -29.44 10.69
CA ALA A 219 -11.28 -28.32 10.16
C ALA A 219 -10.68 -27.83 8.83
N MET A 220 -11.55 -27.44 7.92
CA MET A 220 -11.19 -26.87 6.63
C MET A 220 -11.85 -25.50 6.48
N TRP A 221 -11.22 -24.64 5.72
CA TRP A 221 -11.78 -23.36 5.36
C TRP A 221 -13.00 -23.55 4.45
N ASN A 222 -14.03 -22.76 4.71
CA ASN A 222 -15.24 -22.69 3.93
C ASN A 222 -15.31 -21.30 3.30
N ASP A 223 -15.32 -21.24 1.96
CA ASP A 223 -15.33 -19.98 1.23
C ASP A 223 -16.76 -19.45 1.06
N VAL A 224 -16.90 -18.13 1.13
CA VAL A 224 -18.16 -17.41 0.95
C VAL A 224 -17.94 -16.32 -0.08
N GLU A 225 -18.52 -16.49 -1.27
CA GLU A 225 -18.46 -15.50 -2.35
C GLU A 225 -19.79 -14.75 -2.52
N ASP A 226 -20.88 -15.31 -2.01
CA ASP A 226 -22.21 -14.79 -2.25
C ASP A 226 -22.49 -13.50 -1.47
N GLY A 227 -23.20 -12.59 -2.12
CA GLY A 227 -23.68 -11.34 -1.55
C GLY A 227 -22.65 -10.21 -1.53
N PHE A 228 -21.42 -10.42 -1.98
CA PHE A 228 -20.41 -9.37 -2.09
C PHE A 228 -20.38 -8.72 -3.47
N GLU A 229 -20.29 -7.39 -3.49
CA GLU A 229 -20.11 -6.62 -4.70
C GLU A 229 -18.77 -6.95 -5.37
N LYS A 230 -18.79 -6.97 -6.69
CA LYS A 230 -17.64 -7.24 -7.53
C LYS A 230 -17.39 -6.04 -8.43
N MET A 231 -16.12 -5.69 -8.63
CA MET A 231 -15.78 -4.72 -9.64
C MET A 231 -16.27 -5.20 -11.01
N GLN A 232 -16.89 -4.33 -11.76
CA GLN A 232 -17.49 -4.69 -13.06
C GLN A 232 -16.46 -5.36 -13.97
N SER A 233 -16.87 -6.44 -14.61
CA SER A 233 -16.06 -7.34 -15.45
C SER A 233 -15.02 -8.22 -14.72
N LEU A 234 -14.91 -8.14 -13.41
CA LEU A 234 -14.09 -9.07 -12.64
C LEU A 234 -14.94 -10.21 -12.08
N THR A 235 -14.36 -11.39 -11.96
CA THR A 235 -15.06 -12.59 -11.49
C THR A 235 -15.05 -12.71 -9.98
N SER A 236 -13.99 -12.23 -9.35
CA SER A 236 -13.82 -12.32 -7.89
C SER A 236 -14.39 -11.09 -7.18
N PRO A 237 -14.93 -11.23 -5.96
CA PRO A 237 -15.23 -10.09 -5.11
C PRO A 237 -13.96 -9.31 -4.81
N ASP A 238 -14.11 -8.02 -4.56
CA ASP A 238 -12.96 -7.21 -4.12
C ASP A 238 -12.61 -7.53 -2.66
N GLU A 239 -11.40 -7.14 -2.28
CA GLU A 239 -10.84 -7.44 -0.96
C GLU A 239 -11.69 -6.85 0.17
N ILE A 240 -12.03 -7.69 1.14
CA ILE A 240 -12.64 -7.25 2.39
C ILE A 240 -11.54 -6.64 3.26
N ALA A 241 -11.71 -5.39 3.67
CA ALA A 241 -10.71 -4.62 4.39
C ALA A 241 -10.70 -4.91 5.88
N ASP A 242 -11.90 -5.08 6.46
CA ASP A 242 -12.06 -5.29 7.89
C ASP A 242 -13.23 -6.24 8.18
N ILE A 243 -13.10 -6.99 9.27
CA ILE A 243 -14.10 -7.94 9.77
C ILE A 243 -14.32 -7.66 11.25
N LEU A 244 -15.45 -7.06 11.60
CA LEU A 244 -15.76 -6.61 12.94
C LEU A 244 -16.81 -7.50 13.61
N PRO A 245 -16.46 -8.32 14.62
CA PRO A 245 -17.42 -9.02 15.45
C PRO A 245 -18.00 -8.08 16.54
N VAL A 246 -19.30 -7.97 16.59
CA VAL A 246 -20.02 -7.12 17.54
C VAL A 246 -20.96 -7.97 18.40
N VAL A 247 -20.82 -7.86 19.72
CA VAL A 247 -21.71 -8.54 20.68
C VAL A 247 -23.00 -7.77 20.80
N ARG A 248 -24.10 -8.48 20.63
CA ARG A 248 -25.46 -7.99 20.91
C ARG A 248 -26.06 -8.79 22.05
N THR A 249 -27.04 -8.21 22.69
CA THR A 249 -27.79 -8.87 23.80
C THR A 249 -29.26 -8.92 23.46
N ASN A 250 -29.82 -10.10 23.47
CA ASN A 250 -31.24 -10.31 23.27
C ASN A 250 -32.06 -9.81 24.47
N ALA A 251 -33.38 -9.67 24.32
CA ALA A 251 -34.28 -9.26 25.39
C ALA A 251 -34.26 -10.21 26.60
N ASP A 252 -33.86 -11.47 26.41
CA ASP A 252 -33.73 -12.46 27.49
C ASP A 252 -32.34 -12.44 28.16
N GLY A 253 -31.45 -11.53 27.75
CA GLY A 253 -30.09 -11.39 28.29
C GLY A 253 -29.06 -12.31 27.63
N THR A 254 -29.43 -13.14 26.66
CA THR A 254 -28.48 -13.95 25.88
C THR A 254 -27.64 -13.09 24.97
N LYS A 255 -26.33 -13.34 24.97
CA LYS A 255 -25.39 -12.67 24.07
C LYS A 255 -25.19 -13.47 22.79
N PHE A 256 -25.12 -12.77 21.68
CA PHE A 256 -24.78 -13.33 20.36
C PHE A 256 -23.85 -12.35 19.62
N THR A 257 -23.17 -12.84 18.60
CA THR A 257 -22.24 -12.03 17.81
C THR A 257 -22.78 -11.80 16.40
N GLU A 258 -22.81 -10.55 15.99
CA GLU A 258 -22.99 -10.12 14.60
C GLU A 258 -21.63 -9.83 13.97
N ILE A 259 -21.47 -10.14 12.69
CA ILE A 259 -20.23 -9.89 11.93
C ILE A 259 -20.51 -8.82 10.89
N PHE A 260 -19.79 -7.71 10.98
CA PHE A 260 -19.80 -6.64 10.00
C PHE A 260 -18.53 -6.66 9.17
N LEU A 261 -18.63 -6.21 7.93
CA LEU A 261 -17.53 -6.29 6.95
C LEU A 261 -17.47 -4.99 6.17
N SER A 262 -16.27 -4.50 5.92
CA SER A 262 -16.02 -3.41 4.97
C SER A 262 -15.21 -3.92 3.78
N GLN A 263 -15.29 -3.24 2.63
CA GLN A 263 -14.62 -3.68 1.41
C GLN A 263 -13.65 -2.64 0.91
N SER A 264 -12.40 -3.04 0.67
CA SER A 264 -11.39 -2.22 0.00
C SER A 264 -11.75 -2.02 -1.47
N TYR A 265 -11.41 -0.85 -2.01
CA TYR A 265 -11.59 -0.49 -3.42
C TYR A 265 -13.04 -0.48 -3.93
N MET A 266 -13.97 -0.84 -3.07
CA MET A 266 -15.40 -0.76 -3.28
C MET A 266 -16.02 -0.15 -2.02
N PRO A 267 -16.82 0.94 -2.12
CA PRO A 267 -17.34 1.59 -0.92
C PRO A 267 -18.57 0.84 -0.37
N CYS A 268 -18.38 -0.35 0.16
CA CYS A 268 -19.44 -1.23 0.63
C CYS A 268 -19.24 -1.66 2.07
N ILE A 269 -20.33 -1.72 2.83
CA ILE A 269 -20.42 -2.29 4.17
C ILE A 269 -21.49 -3.37 4.18
N TYR A 270 -21.17 -4.49 4.80
CA TYR A 270 -22.05 -5.65 4.88
C TYR A 270 -22.25 -6.12 6.31
N LYS A 271 -23.35 -6.83 6.53
CA LYS A 271 -23.54 -7.75 7.64
C LYS A 271 -23.45 -9.17 7.09
N PHE A 272 -22.77 -10.05 7.80
CA PHE A 272 -22.72 -11.45 7.42
C PHE A 272 -23.98 -12.19 7.91
N ASP A 273 -24.71 -12.75 6.98
CA ASP A 273 -25.85 -13.64 7.26
C ASP A 273 -25.30 -15.05 7.50
N TRP A 274 -25.21 -15.41 8.77
CA TRP A 274 -24.66 -16.68 9.19
C TRP A 274 -25.52 -17.87 8.74
N GLU A 275 -26.85 -17.75 8.75
CA GLU A 275 -27.78 -18.84 8.35
C GLU A 275 -27.62 -19.16 6.86
N ASN A 276 -27.61 -18.15 6.01
CA ASN A 276 -27.55 -18.30 4.56
C ASN A 276 -26.12 -18.26 4.00
N LYS A 277 -25.11 -18.03 4.83
CA LYS A 277 -23.67 -17.97 4.47
C LYS A 277 -23.39 -16.98 3.34
N LYS A 278 -23.87 -15.73 3.49
CA LYS A 278 -23.70 -14.68 2.48
C LYS A 278 -23.51 -13.30 3.10
N GLY A 279 -22.92 -12.40 2.33
CA GLY A 279 -22.90 -10.96 2.66
C GLY A 279 -24.27 -10.33 2.41
N VAL A 280 -24.75 -9.52 3.33
CA VAL A 280 -25.93 -8.68 3.16
C VAL A 280 -25.48 -7.24 3.10
N LEU A 281 -25.60 -6.60 1.94
CA LEU A 281 -25.21 -5.22 1.73
C LEU A 281 -26.04 -4.29 2.61
N LEU A 282 -25.41 -3.55 3.51
CA LEU A 282 -26.03 -2.56 4.37
C LEU A 282 -25.91 -1.15 3.78
N TYR A 283 -24.75 -0.82 3.25
CA TYR A 283 -24.44 0.50 2.73
C TYR A 283 -23.50 0.40 1.54
N LYS A 284 -23.72 1.24 0.56
CA LYS A 284 -22.83 1.45 -0.58
C LYS A 284 -22.61 2.94 -0.76
N GLY A 285 -21.35 3.35 -0.74
CA GLY A 285 -20.96 4.73 -0.97
C GLY A 285 -21.30 5.19 -2.38
N THR A 286 -21.33 6.49 -2.57
CA THR A 286 -21.70 7.13 -3.83
C THR A 286 -20.52 7.39 -4.75
N GLU A 287 -19.33 7.43 -4.19
CA GLU A 287 -18.12 7.73 -4.95
C GLU A 287 -17.66 6.48 -5.73
N PRO A 288 -17.22 6.62 -6.97
CA PRO A 288 -16.82 5.48 -7.82
C PRO A 288 -15.51 4.81 -7.36
N VAL A 289 -14.64 5.56 -6.65
CA VAL A 289 -13.44 5.06 -6.02
C VAL A 289 -13.38 5.56 -4.60
N ASP A 290 -13.51 4.63 -3.69
CA ASP A 290 -13.34 4.83 -2.25
C ASP A 290 -12.83 3.52 -1.65
N SER A 291 -12.40 3.52 -0.41
CA SER A 291 -11.98 2.33 0.31
C SER A 291 -12.49 2.45 1.74
N PHE A 292 -13.33 1.52 2.15
CA PHE A 292 -13.80 1.45 3.53
C PHE A 292 -12.87 0.54 4.30
N ASP A 293 -11.85 1.13 4.95
CA ASP A 293 -10.68 0.41 5.43
C ASP A 293 -10.75 -0.05 6.88
N GLY A 294 -11.65 0.49 7.67
CA GLY A 294 -11.77 0.13 9.07
C GLY A 294 -13.18 0.31 9.61
N LEU A 295 -13.55 -0.60 10.48
CA LEU A 295 -14.83 -0.59 11.21
C LEU A 295 -14.60 -0.53 12.72
N THR A 296 -15.45 0.19 13.42
CA THR A 296 -15.55 0.15 14.86
C THR A 296 -16.98 0.43 15.30
N THR A 297 -17.28 0.18 16.57
CA THR A 297 -18.59 0.54 17.13
C THR A 297 -18.40 1.52 18.27
N ILE A 298 -19.33 2.49 18.32
CA ILE A 298 -19.46 3.39 19.47
C ILE A 298 -20.93 3.32 19.90
N ASN A 299 -21.16 2.71 21.06
CA ASN A 299 -22.52 2.38 21.49
C ASN A 299 -23.27 1.60 20.40
N ASP A 300 -24.40 2.11 19.91
CA ASP A 300 -25.21 1.45 18.90
C ASP A 300 -24.99 2.00 17.48
N VAL A 301 -23.79 2.48 17.20
CA VAL A 301 -23.43 3.01 15.87
C VAL A 301 -22.20 2.33 15.34
N LEU A 302 -22.28 1.89 14.11
CA LEU A 302 -21.17 1.37 13.33
C LEU A 302 -20.48 2.53 12.64
N VAL A 303 -19.22 2.75 12.98
CA VAL A 303 -18.37 3.79 12.39
C VAL A 303 -17.40 3.15 11.42
N TYR A 304 -17.23 3.77 10.28
CA TYR A 304 -16.28 3.31 9.25
C TYR A 304 -15.37 4.45 8.78
N THR A 305 -14.15 4.09 8.45
CA THR A 305 -13.20 5.01 7.81
C THR A 305 -13.24 4.86 6.31
N HIS A 306 -13.11 5.96 5.61
CA HIS A 306 -12.99 6.01 4.16
C HIS A 306 -11.94 7.04 3.74
N LEU A 307 -11.64 7.15 2.44
CA LEU A 307 -10.51 7.97 1.96
C LEU A 307 -10.59 9.44 2.36
N GLU A 308 -11.78 9.99 2.49
CA GLU A 308 -11.98 11.42 2.76
C GLU A 308 -12.45 11.71 4.18
N GLY A 309 -12.59 10.68 5.02
CA GLY A 309 -13.06 10.93 6.38
C GLY A 309 -13.61 9.70 7.07
N ILE A 310 -14.72 9.92 7.74
CA ILE A 310 -15.41 8.94 8.55
C ILE A 310 -16.89 8.99 8.24
N GLY A 311 -17.51 7.81 8.19
CA GLY A 311 -18.94 7.68 8.07
C GLY A 311 -19.51 6.84 9.19
N ALA A 312 -20.82 6.72 9.23
CA ALA A 312 -21.50 6.00 10.27
C ALA A 312 -22.85 5.44 9.86
N LEU A 313 -23.23 4.36 10.49
CA LEU A 313 -24.53 3.71 10.34
C LEU A 313 -25.09 3.39 11.74
N ASP A 314 -26.34 3.75 11.94
CA ASP A 314 -27.11 3.28 13.09
C ASP A 314 -27.28 1.76 13.00
N MET A 315 -27.00 1.05 14.09
CA MET A 315 -26.93 -0.41 14.06
C MET A 315 -28.29 -1.12 14.11
N GLU A 316 -29.39 -0.40 14.29
CA GLU A 316 -30.73 -0.95 14.19
C GLU A 316 -31.33 -0.77 12.80
N THR A 317 -31.16 0.43 12.25
CA THR A 317 -31.78 0.82 10.99
C THR A 317 -30.84 0.69 9.79
N TYR A 318 -29.54 0.62 10.05
CA TYR A 318 -28.43 0.65 9.06
C TYR A 318 -28.46 1.89 8.17
N LYS A 319 -28.98 2.96 8.69
CA LYS A 319 -29.00 4.25 8.01
C LYS A 319 -27.99 5.18 8.67
N SER A 320 -27.55 6.14 7.89
CA SER A 320 -26.77 7.22 8.45
C SER A 320 -27.58 7.88 9.59
N PRO A 321 -27.00 7.96 10.76
CA PRO A 321 -27.67 8.53 11.92
C PRO A 321 -27.93 10.01 11.76
N GLY A 322 -27.22 10.79 11.00
CA GLY A 322 -27.44 12.20 10.79
C GLY A 322 -28.32 12.53 9.59
N THR A 323 -28.68 13.76 9.50
CA THR A 323 -29.19 14.24 8.23
C THR A 323 -28.07 14.19 7.19
N PRO A 324 -28.37 13.98 5.91
CA PRO A 324 -27.35 14.04 4.86
C PRO A 324 -26.53 15.33 4.90
N THR A 325 -27.13 16.45 5.29
CA THR A 325 -26.48 17.74 5.43
C THR A 325 -25.43 17.74 6.55
N GLN A 326 -25.73 17.14 7.69
CA GLN A 326 -24.81 17.09 8.82
C GLN A 326 -23.53 16.31 8.49
N PHE A 327 -23.65 15.16 7.84
CA PHE A 327 -22.49 14.39 7.40
C PHE A 327 -21.75 15.03 6.24
N ALA A 328 -22.45 15.69 5.33
CA ALA A 328 -21.84 16.44 4.25
C ALA A 328 -20.97 17.59 4.80
N ASP A 329 -21.47 18.32 5.81
CA ASP A 329 -20.72 19.41 6.44
C ASP A 329 -19.48 18.90 7.16
N TRP A 330 -19.58 17.74 7.81
CA TRP A 330 -18.45 17.14 8.46
C TRP A 330 -17.39 16.63 7.47
N ASN A 331 -17.80 15.85 6.49
CA ASN A 331 -16.88 15.39 5.44
C ASN A 331 -16.27 16.57 4.68
N LYS A 332 -16.97 17.68 4.55
CA LYS A 332 -16.42 18.90 3.98
C LYS A 332 -15.26 19.47 4.80
N ALA A 333 -15.30 19.38 6.12
CA ALA A 333 -14.18 19.79 6.97
C ALA A 333 -12.94 18.95 6.71
N PHE A 334 -13.09 17.63 6.50
CA PHE A 334 -11.99 16.75 6.14
C PHE A 334 -11.55 16.89 4.69
N ALA A 335 -12.49 17.16 3.78
CA ALA A 335 -12.18 17.43 2.39
C ALA A 335 -11.34 18.71 2.18
N ALA A 336 -11.36 19.64 3.12
CA ALA A 336 -10.50 20.81 3.10
C ALA A 336 -9.02 20.48 3.37
N VAL A 337 -8.73 19.31 3.92
CA VAL A 337 -7.36 18.86 4.21
C VAL A 337 -6.70 18.34 2.93
N PRO A 338 -5.49 18.81 2.59
CA PRO A 338 -4.78 18.31 1.43
C PRO A 338 -4.38 16.83 1.58
N GLY A 339 -4.59 16.04 0.52
CA GLY A 339 -4.20 14.65 0.46
C GLY A 339 -5.24 13.69 1.04
N MET A 340 -4.90 12.41 1.11
CA MET A 340 -5.75 11.37 1.71
C MET A 340 -5.66 11.41 3.24
N ILE A 341 -6.75 11.05 3.90
CA ILE A 341 -6.75 10.74 5.32
C ILE A 341 -6.32 9.29 5.48
N ASN A 342 -5.16 9.05 6.07
CA ASN A 342 -4.63 7.71 6.21
C ASN A 342 -4.87 7.09 7.59
N SER A 343 -5.36 7.84 8.54
CA SER A 343 -5.91 7.31 9.78
C SER A 343 -6.95 8.26 10.34
N ALA A 344 -7.97 7.70 10.91
CA ALA A 344 -9.01 8.45 11.57
C ALA A 344 -9.19 7.91 12.98
N TRP A 345 -9.44 8.82 13.89
CA TRP A 345 -9.75 8.50 15.23
C TRP A 345 -11.17 8.94 15.56
N VAL A 346 -11.83 8.16 16.39
CA VAL A 346 -13.17 8.42 16.84
C VAL A 346 -13.14 9.11 18.19
N PRO A 347 -13.53 10.37 18.30
CA PRO A 347 -13.54 11.09 19.55
C PRO A 347 -14.55 10.47 20.51
N GLN A 348 -14.17 10.44 21.77
CA GLN A 348 -15.02 9.98 22.84
C GLN A 348 -15.19 11.08 23.88
N SER A 349 -16.34 11.08 24.51
CA SER A 349 -16.64 12.01 25.58
C SER A 349 -15.79 11.76 26.80
N ARG A 350 -15.38 12.84 27.36
CA ARG A 350 -14.60 12.85 28.59
C ARG A 350 -15.07 13.92 29.54
N SER A 351 -15.45 13.51 30.70
CA SER A 351 -15.68 14.46 31.77
C SER A 351 -14.35 15.09 32.17
N GLY A 352 -14.30 16.39 32.28
CA GLY A 352 -13.12 17.13 32.69
C GLY A 352 -12.31 17.76 31.57
N PHE A 353 -12.54 17.42 30.30
CA PHE A 353 -11.93 18.12 29.20
C PHE A 353 -12.65 19.43 28.87
N SER A 354 -11.84 20.41 28.51
CA SER A 354 -12.37 21.67 27.98
C SER A 354 -12.80 21.55 26.52
N LYS A 355 -13.60 22.51 26.07
CA LYS A 355 -13.99 22.62 24.66
C LYS A 355 -12.76 22.60 23.71
N GLY A 356 -11.70 23.28 24.09
CA GLY A 356 -10.46 23.28 23.30
C GLY A 356 -9.82 21.89 23.15
N ILE A 357 -9.94 21.05 24.17
CA ILE A 357 -9.50 19.66 24.08
C ILE A 357 -10.40 18.85 23.16
N LEU A 358 -11.70 19.06 23.16
CA LEU A 358 -12.61 18.39 22.27
C LEU A 358 -12.30 18.71 20.80
N LEU A 359 -12.02 19.97 20.49
CA LEU A 359 -11.55 20.36 19.14
C LEU A 359 -10.21 19.68 18.80
N ASN A 360 -9.30 19.58 19.75
CA ASN A 360 -8.04 18.91 19.56
C ASN A 360 -8.18 17.39 19.29
N GLU A 361 -9.27 16.77 19.64
CA GLU A 361 -9.51 15.37 19.33
C GLU A 361 -9.67 15.12 17.83
N LEU A 362 -10.21 16.06 17.08
CA LEU A 362 -10.33 16.00 15.62
C LEU A 362 -8.99 16.10 14.91
N TRP A 363 -7.97 16.55 15.60
CA TRP A 363 -6.63 16.61 15.07
C TRP A 363 -5.96 15.23 14.87
N LEU A 364 -6.53 14.17 15.44
CA LEU A 364 -6.11 12.79 15.17
C LEU A 364 -6.44 12.34 13.75
N LEU A 365 -7.18 13.12 13.00
CA LEU A 365 -7.36 12.95 11.58
C LEU A 365 -6.21 13.60 10.84
N TYR A 366 -5.36 12.79 10.27
CA TYR A 366 -4.20 13.24 9.52
C TYR A 366 -4.36 13.00 8.03
N PRO A 367 -3.96 13.96 7.18
CA PRO A 367 -3.84 13.68 5.76
C PRO A 367 -2.76 12.62 5.56
N GLY A 368 -3.01 11.67 4.68
CA GLY A 368 -2.00 10.74 4.25
C GLY A 368 -0.81 11.47 3.63
N THR A 369 0.39 11.05 3.98
CA THR A 369 1.63 11.64 3.49
C THR A 369 2.54 10.53 2.95
N ILE A 370 3.12 10.76 1.78
CA ILE A 370 4.13 9.85 1.25
C ILE A 370 5.44 10.11 1.97
N ASN A 371 5.80 9.19 2.85
CA ASN A 371 7.00 9.26 3.69
C ASN A 371 8.22 8.63 3.01
N SER A 372 8.59 9.16 1.85
CA SER A 372 9.84 8.80 1.18
C SER A 372 10.84 9.95 1.29
N PRO A 373 12.12 9.70 1.60
CA PRO A 373 13.13 10.75 1.67
C PRO A 373 13.37 11.45 0.34
N TYR A 374 13.00 10.84 -0.76
CA TYR A 374 13.23 11.36 -2.12
C TYR A 374 11.93 11.58 -2.91
N ALA A 375 10.76 11.45 -2.28
CA ALA A 375 9.48 11.56 -2.94
C ALA A 375 9.33 12.90 -3.67
N GLU A 376 9.74 14.00 -3.07
CA GLU A 376 9.66 15.32 -3.68
C GLU A 376 10.50 15.40 -4.97
N LYS A 377 11.72 14.88 -4.94
CA LYS A 377 12.63 14.85 -6.11
C LYS A 377 12.06 13.98 -7.24
N ALA A 378 11.47 12.84 -6.92
CA ALA A 378 10.94 11.86 -7.88
C ALA A 378 9.52 12.18 -8.37
N ASN A 379 8.77 13.05 -7.68
CA ASN A 379 7.39 13.38 -8.02
C ASN A 379 7.24 14.06 -9.37
N GLY A 380 6.12 13.77 -10.05
CA GLY A 380 5.70 14.44 -11.28
C GLY A 380 6.62 14.18 -12.48
N LYS A 381 7.42 13.11 -12.46
CA LYS A 381 8.30 12.78 -13.59
C LYS A 381 7.51 12.05 -14.67
N LYS A 382 7.46 12.67 -15.85
CA LYS A 382 6.82 12.15 -17.06
C LYS A 382 7.93 11.81 -18.04
N ALA A 383 8.20 10.52 -18.21
CA ALA A 383 9.38 10.03 -18.87
C ALA A 383 9.10 9.36 -20.22
N ILE A 384 10.07 9.42 -21.09
CA ILE A 384 10.16 8.57 -22.28
C ILE A 384 11.26 7.53 -22.06
N TYR A 385 11.04 6.29 -22.43
CA TYR A 385 12.10 5.30 -22.53
C TYR A 385 12.95 5.57 -23.75
N ALA A 386 14.26 5.70 -23.55
CA ALA A 386 15.23 5.90 -24.62
C ALA A 386 16.06 4.63 -24.85
N SER A 387 16.11 4.16 -26.08
CA SER A 387 16.98 3.05 -26.44
C SER A 387 18.46 3.46 -26.33
N ALA A 388 19.22 2.78 -25.50
CA ALA A 388 20.66 3.02 -25.38
C ALA A 388 21.38 2.84 -26.73
N TYR A 389 20.92 1.91 -27.57
CA TYR A 389 21.44 1.74 -28.93
C TYR A 389 21.33 3.00 -29.78
N GLN A 390 20.19 3.67 -29.73
CA GLN A 390 19.97 4.92 -30.48
C GLN A 390 20.73 6.10 -29.87
N CYS A 391 20.88 6.16 -28.56
CA CYS A 391 21.58 7.23 -27.85
C CYS A 391 23.12 7.20 -27.96
N ARG A 392 23.67 6.30 -28.77
CA ARG A 392 25.14 6.23 -28.99
C ARG A 392 25.69 7.43 -29.77
N ASN A 393 24.85 8.14 -30.48
CA ASN A 393 25.25 9.31 -31.28
C ASN A 393 24.34 10.50 -31.00
N GLN A 394 24.76 11.66 -31.47
CA GLN A 394 24.06 12.92 -31.23
C GLN A 394 22.66 12.97 -31.88
N GLU A 395 22.50 12.31 -33.03
CA GLU A 395 21.20 12.27 -33.73
C GLU A 395 20.14 11.56 -32.87
N GLY A 396 20.47 10.38 -32.30
CA GLY A 396 19.59 9.65 -31.39
C GLY A 396 19.30 10.44 -30.10
N ILE A 397 20.31 11.05 -29.50
CA ILE A 397 20.12 11.94 -28.36
C ILE A 397 19.14 13.07 -28.69
N ASN A 398 19.36 13.75 -29.82
CA ASN A 398 18.48 14.84 -30.25
C ASN A 398 17.05 14.36 -30.56
N LYS A 399 16.89 13.15 -31.10
CA LYS A 399 15.59 12.53 -31.33
C LYS A 399 14.79 12.42 -30.03
N PHE A 400 15.40 11.87 -28.97
CA PHE A 400 14.71 11.70 -27.68
C PHE A 400 14.49 13.04 -26.95
N LYS A 401 15.45 13.97 -26.98
CA LYS A 401 15.27 15.33 -26.45
C LYS A 401 14.09 16.02 -27.13
N LYS A 402 14.00 15.93 -28.46
CA LYS A 402 12.88 16.46 -29.23
C LYS A 402 11.56 15.78 -28.84
N ALA A 403 11.57 14.45 -28.70
CA ALA A 403 10.37 13.71 -28.32
C ALA A 403 9.84 14.10 -26.95
N ILE A 404 10.70 14.31 -25.96
CA ILE A 404 10.38 14.81 -24.62
C ILE A 404 9.77 16.19 -24.69
N LYS A 405 10.42 17.11 -25.40
CA LYS A 405 9.98 18.50 -25.54
C LYS A 405 8.64 18.62 -26.26
N ASP A 406 8.50 17.95 -27.40
CA ASP A 406 7.27 18.01 -28.21
C ASP A 406 6.06 17.49 -27.42
N ARG A 407 6.28 16.59 -26.43
CA ARG A 407 5.23 15.98 -25.63
C ARG A 407 5.04 16.60 -24.26
N ASN A 408 5.76 17.68 -23.99
CA ASN A 408 5.71 18.36 -22.70
C ASN A 408 6.06 17.41 -21.52
N MET A 409 7.04 16.54 -21.71
CA MET A 409 7.58 15.65 -20.70
C MET A 409 8.87 16.21 -20.10
N ASN A 410 9.37 15.61 -19.02
CA ASN A 410 10.47 16.19 -18.24
C ASN A 410 11.55 15.17 -17.81
N ALA A 411 11.43 13.93 -18.25
CA ALA A 411 12.34 12.87 -17.82
C ALA A 411 12.63 11.87 -18.96
N VAL A 412 13.73 11.14 -18.81
CA VAL A 412 14.11 10.01 -19.68
C VAL A 412 14.50 8.81 -18.84
N VAL A 413 14.03 7.63 -19.24
CA VAL A 413 14.49 6.34 -18.72
C VAL A 413 15.39 5.72 -19.77
N ILE A 414 16.54 5.20 -19.36
CA ILE A 414 17.48 4.53 -20.28
C ILE A 414 18.06 3.28 -19.62
N ASP A 415 18.20 2.19 -20.39
CA ASP A 415 18.87 0.99 -19.92
C ASP A 415 20.36 1.24 -19.71
N MET A 416 20.81 1.09 -18.49
CA MET A 416 22.22 1.07 -18.14
C MET A 416 22.75 -0.36 -17.96
N LYS A 417 21.90 -1.28 -17.56
CA LYS A 417 22.08 -2.73 -17.72
C LYS A 417 20.81 -3.31 -18.33
N ASP A 418 20.90 -3.93 -19.48
CA ASP A 418 19.77 -4.38 -20.28
C ASP A 418 19.26 -5.78 -19.92
N ASP A 419 18.22 -6.24 -20.63
CA ASP A 419 17.54 -7.53 -20.44
C ASP A 419 18.42 -8.76 -20.69
N TYR A 420 19.61 -8.58 -21.28
CA TYR A 420 20.60 -9.62 -21.47
C TYR A 420 21.76 -9.55 -20.46
N GLY A 421 21.73 -8.53 -19.56
CA GLY A 421 22.78 -8.28 -18.59
C GLY A 421 23.99 -7.52 -19.15
N PHE A 422 23.88 -6.94 -20.36
CA PHE A 422 24.94 -6.11 -20.91
C PHE A 422 24.88 -4.70 -20.33
N LEU A 423 26.05 -4.21 -19.88
CA LEU A 423 26.22 -2.79 -19.51
C LEU A 423 26.18 -1.95 -20.79
N ARG A 424 25.34 -0.92 -20.78
CA ARG A 424 25.18 0.02 -21.91
C ARG A 424 26.11 1.23 -21.83
N TYR A 425 27.09 1.18 -20.95
CA TYR A 425 28.11 2.23 -20.76
C TYR A 425 29.45 1.59 -20.36
N GLN A 426 30.54 2.37 -20.47
CA GLN A 426 31.86 1.95 -19.99
C GLN A 426 31.92 2.21 -18.48
N THR A 427 31.99 1.15 -17.71
CA THR A 427 32.13 1.22 -16.26
C THR A 427 33.56 1.56 -15.84
N LYS A 428 33.68 2.22 -14.69
CA LYS A 428 34.95 2.51 -13.99
C LYS A 428 35.04 1.80 -12.65
N ASP A 429 33.97 1.15 -12.22
CA ASP A 429 33.92 0.40 -10.97
C ASP A 429 34.66 -0.94 -11.12
N PRO A 430 35.63 -1.29 -10.25
CA PRO A 430 36.42 -2.51 -10.37
C PRO A 430 35.60 -3.79 -10.28
N LEU A 431 34.58 -3.83 -9.40
CA LEU A 431 33.70 -4.99 -9.25
C LEU A 431 32.85 -5.21 -10.50
N VAL A 432 32.34 -4.10 -11.05
CA VAL A 432 31.52 -4.14 -12.26
C VAL A 432 32.37 -4.48 -13.49
N MET A 433 33.62 -4.03 -13.55
CA MET A 433 34.59 -4.41 -14.60
C MET A 433 34.93 -5.91 -14.54
N GLU A 434 35.06 -6.46 -13.33
CA GLU A 434 35.36 -7.89 -13.15
C GLU A 434 34.22 -8.80 -13.61
N LYS A 435 32.99 -8.49 -13.23
CA LYS A 435 31.84 -9.38 -13.41
C LYS A 435 30.98 -9.06 -14.63
N GLY A 436 30.92 -7.79 -15.00
CA GLY A 436 30.03 -7.30 -16.05
C GLY A 436 30.59 -7.43 -17.45
N THR A 437 29.71 -7.43 -18.42
CA THR A 437 30.05 -7.41 -19.84
C THR A 437 29.51 -6.13 -20.44
N VAL A 438 30.41 -5.29 -20.95
CA VAL A 438 30.03 -4.05 -21.64
C VAL A 438 29.58 -4.37 -23.07
N SER A 439 28.44 -3.86 -23.47
CA SER A 439 27.91 -3.97 -24.82
C SER A 439 28.82 -3.25 -25.82
N THR A 440 28.99 -3.82 -27.03
CA THR A 440 29.62 -3.14 -28.15
C THR A 440 28.84 -1.89 -28.58
N TYR A 441 27.61 -1.79 -28.12
CA TYR A 441 26.68 -0.66 -28.40
C TYR A 441 26.52 0.25 -27.16
N ALA A 442 27.55 0.39 -26.35
CA ALA A 442 27.54 1.27 -25.18
C ALA A 442 27.44 2.75 -25.59
N VAL A 443 26.78 3.55 -24.77
CA VAL A 443 26.70 4.99 -24.93
C VAL A 443 27.95 5.68 -24.34
N ASN A 444 28.28 6.86 -24.87
CA ASN A 444 29.18 7.76 -24.17
C ASN A 444 28.40 8.40 -23.02
N LEU A 445 28.59 7.88 -21.83
CA LEU A 445 27.75 8.19 -20.67
C LEU A 445 27.82 9.66 -20.27
N GLU A 446 29.03 10.23 -20.19
CA GLU A 446 29.24 11.62 -19.80
C GLU A 446 28.57 12.58 -20.80
N HIS A 447 28.73 12.30 -22.08
CA HIS A 447 28.09 13.08 -23.15
C HIS A 447 26.56 12.98 -23.09
N PHE A 448 26.04 11.77 -22.89
CA PHE A 448 24.60 11.55 -22.72
C PHE A 448 24.05 12.37 -21.55
N ILE A 449 24.67 12.26 -20.37
CA ILE A 449 24.24 12.97 -19.16
C ILE A 449 24.29 14.49 -19.40
N GLU A 450 25.40 14.99 -19.93
CA GLU A 450 25.57 16.42 -20.22
C GLU A 450 24.48 16.95 -21.15
N GLU A 451 24.18 16.24 -22.22
CA GLU A 451 23.22 16.66 -23.21
C GLU A 451 21.77 16.75 -22.68
N PHE A 452 21.36 15.80 -21.86
CA PHE A 452 20.03 15.84 -21.25
C PHE A 452 19.96 16.86 -20.09
N LYS A 453 21.00 16.98 -19.29
CA LYS A 453 21.08 17.96 -18.19
C LYS A 453 21.08 19.42 -18.69
N LYS A 454 21.62 19.71 -19.86
CA LYS A 454 21.52 21.04 -20.50
C LYS A 454 20.07 21.51 -20.67
N GLU A 455 19.14 20.59 -20.81
CA GLU A 455 17.70 20.88 -20.95
C GLU A 455 16.89 20.61 -19.67
N ASN A 456 17.55 20.43 -18.53
CA ASN A 456 16.93 20.09 -17.23
C ASN A 456 16.06 18.82 -17.26
N ILE A 457 16.41 17.85 -18.10
CA ILE A 457 15.72 16.58 -18.18
C ILE A 457 16.20 15.66 -17.04
N TYR A 458 15.26 15.09 -16.30
CA TYR A 458 15.52 14.16 -15.21
C TYR A 458 15.94 12.80 -15.76
N LEU A 459 17.01 12.23 -15.21
CA LEU A 459 17.64 11.00 -15.71
C LEU A 459 17.36 9.81 -14.81
N ILE A 460 16.69 8.79 -15.34
CA ILE A 460 16.38 7.54 -14.67
C ILE A 460 17.22 6.42 -15.29
N ALA A 461 18.10 5.80 -14.50
CA ALA A 461 18.89 4.66 -14.93
C ALA A 461 18.12 3.36 -14.64
N ARG A 462 17.64 2.68 -15.68
CA ARG A 462 17.04 1.36 -15.55
C ARG A 462 18.13 0.28 -15.49
N ILE A 463 18.05 -0.56 -14.48
CA ILE A 463 18.96 -1.69 -14.23
C ILE A 463 18.11 -2.95 -14.17
N VAL A 464 18.25 -3.82 -15.17
CA VAL A 464 17.62 -5.14 -15.14
C VAL A 464 18.37 -6.00 -14.12
N THR A 465 17.69 -6.37 -13.03
CA THR A 465 18.36 -6.81 -11.80
C THR A 465 18.74 -8.28 -11.82
N PHE A 466 17.73 -9.18 -11.89
CA PHE A 466 17.96 -10.63 -11.76
C PHE A 466 17.81 -11.42 -13.08
N LYS A 467 17.30 -10.82 -14.12
CA LYS A 467 17.36 -11.38 -15.48
C LYS A 467 18.69 -10.96 -16.13
N ASP A 468 19.65 -11.85 -16.20
CA ASP A 468 21.02 -11.52 -16.61
C ASP A 468 21.72 -12.70 -17.26
N ARG A 469 21.68 -12.78 -18.59
CA ARG A 469 22.35 -13.81 -19.39
C ARG A 469 23.87 -13.74 -19.26
N SER A 470 24.44 -12.56 -19.13
CA SER A 470 25.88 -12.35 -19.03
C SER A 470 26.41 -12.91 -17.72
N LEU A 471 25.81 -12.51 -16.60
CA LEU A 471 26.25 -12.90 -15.27
C LEU A 471 25.95 -14.39 -14.97
N THR A 472 24.91 -14.98 -15.58
CA THR A 472 24.68 -16.44 -15.45
C THR A 472 25.81 -17.29 -15.99
N LYS A 473 26.69 -16.76 -16.86
CA LYS A 473 27.86 -17.48 -17.40
C LYS A 473 29.13 -17.29 -16.56
N TYR A 474 29.14 -16.29 -15.69
CA TYR A 474 30.30 -15.98 -14.86
C TYR A 474 30.63 -17.15 -13.93
N GLY A 475 31.94 -17.47 -13.81
CA GLY A 475 32.43 -18.52 -12.93
C GLY A 475 31.75 -19.89 -13.14
N ASN A 476 31.52 -20.30 -14.39
CA ASN A 476 30.84 -21.54 -14.77
C ASN A 476 29.42 -21.67 -14.16
N GLY A 477 28.66 -20.58 -14.19
CA GLY A 477 27.30 -20.57 -13.67
C GLY A 477 27.19 -20.33 -12.17
N LYS A 478 28.19 -19.71 -11.56
CA LYS A 478 28.25 -19.45 -10.12
C LYS A 478 26.96 -18.83 -9.59
N TYR A 479 26.42 -17.84 -10.31
CA TYR A 479 25.27 -17.08 -9.90
C TYR A 479 23.95 -17.52 -10.54
N ALA A 480 23.97 -18.48 -11.48
CA ALA A 480 22.77 -18.88 -12.19
C ALA A 480 21.76 -19.58 -11.26
N VAL A 481 20.48 -19.30 -11.46
CA VAL A 481 19.41 -20.22 -11.04
C VAL A 481 19.74 -21.58 -11.66
N TRP A 482 19.63 -22.65 -10.89
CA TRP A 482 20.18 -23.94 -11.27
C TRP A 482 19.11 -24.97 -11.62
N ASP A 483 19.27 -25.65 -12.75
CA ASP A 483 18.41 -26.78 -13.11
C ASP A 483 18.88 -28.02 -12.38
N SER A 484 18.14 -28.45 -11.37
CA SER A 484 18.48 -29.60 -10.54
C SER A 484 18.38 -30.92 -11.28
N LYS A 485 17.60 -31.00 -12.36
CA LYS A 485 17.42 -32.21 -13.16
C LYS A 485 18.59 -32.44 -14.11
N TYR A 486 19.07 -31.36 -14.76
CA TYR A 486 20.07 -31.43 -15.79
C TYR A 486 21.45 -30.93 -15.35
N ASN A 487 21.60 -30.51 -14.11
CA ASN A 487 22.83 -30.00 -13.50
C ASN A 487 23.51 -28.90 -14.34
N ARG A 488 22.74 -27.88 -14.71
CA ARG A 488 23.19 -26.76 -15.53
C ARG A 488 22.46 -25.48 -15.12
N ALA A 489 22.87 -24.34 -15.69
CA ALA A 489 22.08 -23.10 -15.56
C ALA A 489 20.66 -23.35 -16.07
N TRP A 490 19.67 -22.93 -15.27
CA TRP A 490 18.25 -23.09 -15.59
C TRP A 490 17.80 -22.10 -16.65
N THR A 491 17.01 -22.59 -17.59
CA THR A 491 16.27 -21.78 -18.56
C THR A 491 14.86 -22.34 -18.66
N GLY A 492 13.85 -21.48 -18.61
CA GLY A 492 12.45 -21.90 -18.68
C GLY A 492 12.09 -22.54 -20.03
N ILE A 493 11.45 -23.69 -19.99
CA ILE A 493 10.92 -24.34 -21.21
C ILE A 493 9.59 -23.67 -21.56
N LYS A 494 9.52 -23.11 -22.76
CA LYS A 494 8.32 -22.44 -23.26
C LYS A 494 7.33 -23.45 -23.80
N ASP A 495 7.80 -24.36 -24.64
CA ASP A 495 6.96 -25.34 -25.32
C ASP A 495 7.78 -26.54 -25.79
N TYR A 496 7.07 -27.57 -26.26
CA TYR A 496 7.62 -28.72 -26.99
C TYR A 496 6.97 -28.77 -28.38
N GLU A 497 7.70 -28.35 -29.39
CA GLU A 497 7.23 -28.32 -30.76
C GLU A 497 7.54 -29.64 -31.51
N SER A 498 6.58 -30.15 -32.24
CA SER A 498 6.75 -31.34 -33.05
C SER A 498 7.61 -31.03 -34.28
N ILE A 499 8.65 -31.84 -34.49
CA ILE A 499 9.43 -31.81 -35.72
C ILE A 499 8.71 -32.71 -36.75
N THR A 500 8.37 -32.17 -37.90
CA THR A 500 7.75 -32.95 -38.97
C THR A 500 8.69 -33.08 -40.14
N ASP A 501 8.61 -34.23 -40.85
CA ASP A 501 9.27 -34.40 -42.14
C ASP A 501 8.52 -33.69 -43.27
N ASP A 502 9.03 -33.73 -44.48
CA ASP A 502 8.42 -33.10 -45.67
C ASP A 502 7.05 -33.72 -46.01
N GLU A 503 6.72 -34.88 -45.46
CA GLU A 503 5.45 -35.55 -45.66
C GLU A 503 4.43 -35.25 -44.53
N GLY A 504 4.84 -34.44 -43.50
CA GLY A 504 4.01 -34.04 -42.37
C GLY A 504 3.95 -35.05 -41.23
N ASN A 505 4.76 -36.10 -41.23
CA ASN A 505 4.82 -37.05 -40.13
C ASN A 505 5.70 -36.51 -39.00
N VAL A 506 5.29 -36.71 -37.74
CA VAL A 506 6.06 -36.33 -36.60
C VAL A 506 7.29 -37.22 -36.44
N THR A 507 8.46 -36.64 -36.60
CA THR A 507 9.77 -37.34 -36.53
C THR A 507 10.47 -37.11 -35.21
N GLY A 508 10.05 -36.14 -34.40
CA GLY A 508 10.66 -35.82 -33.13
C GLY A 508 9.97 -34.67 -32.39
N THR A 509 10.56 -34.25 -31.29
CA THR A 509 10.12 -33.09 -30.53
C THR A 509 11.30 -32.19 -30.22
N GLU A 510 11.19 -30.92 -30.54
CA GLU A 510 12.13 -29.88 -30.14
C GLU A 510 11.65 -29.16 -28.88
N THR A 511 12.60 -28.89 -27.99
CA THR A 511 12.31 -28.11 -26.78
C THR A 511 12.58 -26.64 -27.05
N VAL A 512 11.54 -25.84 -26.99
CA VAL A 512 11.62 -24.39 -27.14
C VAL A 512 11.79 -23.75 -25.78
N TYR A 513 12.79 -22.91 -25.65
CA TYR A 513 13.07 -22.19 -24.38
C TYR A 513 12.66 -20.75 -24.46
N TYR A 514 12.32 -20.16 -23.30
CA TYR A 514 12.25 -18.71 -23.17
C TYR A 514 13.64 -18.09 -23.36
N ASP A 515 13.69 -16.91 -24.00
CA ASP A 515 14.95 -16.16 -24.14
C ASP A 515 15.28 -15.39 -22.85
N GLU A 516 15.26 -16.09 -21.73
CA GLU A 516 15.47 -15.54 -20.39
C GLU A 516 16.45 -16.40 -19.61
N ASN A 517 17.46 -15.76 -19.03
CA ASN A 517 18.39 -16.38 -18.12
C ASN A 517 18.41 -15.61 -16.80
N TRP A 518 18.33 -16.31 -15.69
CA TRP A 518 18.14 -15.75 -14.39
C TRP A 518 19.32 -16.03 -13.47
N VAL A 519 19.86 -14.99 -12.82
CA VAL A 519 20.75 -15.14 -11.69
C VAL A 519 19.93 -15.38 -10.43
N ASP A 520 20.54 -16.02 -9.43
CA ASP A 520 19.92 -16.37 -8.17
C ASP A 520 19.64 -15.10 -7.34
N PRO A 521 18.37 -14.73 -7.09
CA PRO A 521 18.04 -13.50 -6.36
C PRO A 521 18.44 -13.52 -4.88
N TYR A 522 18.84 -14.66 -4.34
CA TYR A 522 19.38 -14.78 -2.98
C TYR A 522 20.88 -14.45 -2.89
N SER A 523 21.57 -14.28 -4.02
CA SER A 523 23.02 -14.07 -4.01
C SER A 523 23.39 -12.64 -3.64
N GLU A 524 24.08 -12.49 -2.51
CA GLU A 524 24.62 -11.21 -2.05
C GLU A 524 25.62 -10.63 -3.05
N GLU A 525 26.44 -11.47 -3.68
CA GLU A 525 27.41 -11.01 -4.68
C GLU A 525 26.72 -10.45 -5.94
N VAL A 526 25.51 -10.91 -6.26
CA VAL A 526 24.66 -10.32 -7.31
C VAL A 526 24.07 -9.00 -6.85
N TRP A 527 23.71 -8.89 -5.57
CA TRP A 527 23.24 -7.63 -5.01
C TRP A 527 24.33 -6.56 -5.04
N GLU A 528 25.52 -6.89 -4.54
CA GLU A 528 26.68 -6.00 -4.56
C GLU A 528 27.01 -5.50 -5.97
N TYR A 529 26.95 -6.40 -6.97
CA TYR A 529 27.17 -6.07 -8.36
C TYR A 529 26.14 -5.05 -8.90
N ASN A 530 24.85 -5.27 -8.69
CA ASN A 530 23.82 -4.33 -9.16
C ASN A 530 23.86 -3.01 -8.40
N ILE A 531 24.21 -3.03 -7.12
CA ILE A 531 24.34 -1.81 -6.31
C ILE A 531 25.60 -1.02 -6.67
N ALA A 532 26.71 -1.70 -7.02
CA ALA A 532 27.89 -1.02 -7.53
C ALA A 532 27.59 -0.27 -8.83
N ILE A 533 26.83 -0.88 -9.75
CA ILE A 533 26.34 -0.21 -10.97
C ILE A 533 25.50 1.02 -10.59
N ALA A 534 24.56 0.88 -9.68
CA ALA A 534 23.68 1.96 -9.26
C ALA A 534 24.46 3.12 -8.65
N LYS A 535 25.40 2.83 -7.74
CA LYS A 535 26.25 3.86 -7.09
C LYS A 535 27.09 4.60 -8.12
N GLU A 536 27.71 3.89 -9.06
CA GLU A 536 28.49 4.49 -10.14
C GLU A 536 27.64 5.44 -10.97
N LEU A 537 26.42 5.03 -11.36
CA LEU A 537 25.54 5.85 -12.20
C LEU A 537 25.07 7.11 -11.49
N ILE A 538 24.73 7.02 -10.20
CA ILE A 538 24.37 8.20 -9.39
C ILE A 538 25.59 9.15 -9.26
N ALA A 539 26.75 8.61 -8.94
CA ALA A 539 27.97 9.41 -8.83
C ALA A 539 28.35 10.10 -10.14
N ARG A 540 27.98 9.53 -11.29
CA ARG A 540 28.22 10.10 -12.62
C ARG A 540 27.12 11.07 -13.10
N GLY A 541 25.98 11.20 -12.38
CA GLY A 541 25.00 12.26 -12.61
C GLY A 541 23.59 11.83 -12.95
N PHE A 542 23.23 10.56 -12.81
CA PHE A 542 21.83 10.14 -12.85
C PHE A 542 21.09 10.65 -11.61
N ASP A 543 19.80 10.90 -11.75
CA ASP A 543 18.95 11.41 -10.69
C ASP A 543 18.26 10.30 -9.89
N GLU A 544 18.01 9.16 -10.51
CA GLU A 544 17.23 8.05 -9.98
C GLU A 544 17.72 6.71 -10.52
N ILE A 545 17.63 5.68 -9.71
CA ILE A 545 17.82 4.28 -10.09
C ILE A 545 16.47 3.60 -10.17
N GLN A 546 16.25 2.84 -11.22
CA GLN A 546 15.07 2.00 -11.40
C GLN A 546 15.51 0.54 -11.57
N PHE A 547 15.13 -0.32 -10.61
CA PHE A 547 15.38 -1.76 -10.68
C PHE A 547 14.20 -2.45 -11.36
N ASP A 548 14.43 -2.98 -12.55
CA ASP A 548 13.47 -3.86 -13.23
C ASP A 548 13.89 -5.32 -13.09
N TYR A 549 12.96 -6.23 -13.35
CA TYR A 549 13.17 -7.66 -13.09
C TYR A 549 13.69 -7.96 -11.67
N ILE A 550 13.28 -7.16 -10.72
CA ILE A 550 13.47 -7.40 -9.29
C ILE A 550 12.43 -8.42 -8.82
N ARG A 551 12.57 -9.62 -9.29
CA ARG A 551 11.64 -10.73 -9.07
C ARG A 551 12.27 -12.07 -9.35
N PHE A 552 11.58 -13.11 -8.94
CA PHE A 552 11.93 -14.49 -9.30
C PHE A 552 11.35 -14.88 -10.66
N PRO A 553 11.95 -15.85 -11.38
CA PRO A 553 11.36 -16.39 -12.60
C PRO A 553 10.00 -17.03 -12.30
N THR A 554 9.05 -16.84 -13.22
CA THR A 554 7.66 -17.31 -13.10
C THR A 554 7.23 -18.23 -14.23
N ASP A 555 8.00 -18.26 -15.32
CA ASP A 555 7.62 -18.87 -16.57
C ASP A 555 8.52 -20.05 -16.92
N GLY A 556 7.90 -21.15 -17.30
CA GLY A 556 8.59 -22.38 -17.73
C GLY A 556 7.90 -23.64 -17.26
N LEU A 557 7.64 -24.58 -18.20
CA LEU A 557 7.10 -25.91 -17.89
C LEU A 557 7.99 -26.70 -16.91
N ASN A 558 9.26 -26.31 -16.79
CA ASN A 558 10.27 -26.88 -15.90
C ASN A 558 10.60 -26.02 -14.68
N LEU A 559 9.71 -25.10 -14.27
CA LEU A 559 9.94 -24.18 -13.14
C LEU A 559 10.26 -24.95 -11.84
N ASN A 560 9.67 -26.10 -11.62
CA ASN A 560 9.93 -26.95 -10.45
C ASN A 560 11.39 -27.45 -10.36
N ASN A 561 12.14 -27.44 -11.47
CA ASN A 561 13.55 -27.82 -11.49
C ASN A 561 14.46 -26.66 -11.05
N ALA A 562 13.96 -25.43 -11.05
CA ALA A 562 14.72 -24.25 -10.63
C ALA A 562 15.11 -24.34 -9.16
N LYS A 563 16.41 -24.28 -8.88
CA LYS A 563 16.97 -24.28 -7.52
C LYS A 563 17.79 -23.03 -7.30
N TYR A 564 17.68 -22.54 -6.09
CA TYR A 564 18.37 -21.34 -5.62
C TYR A 564 19.47 -21.76 -4.66
N ARG A 565 20.71 -21.74 -5.16
CA ARG A 565 21.88 -22.27 -4.44
C ARG A 565 22.41 -21.34 -3.37
N TRP A 566 21.99 -20.06 -3.42
CA TRP A 566 22.37 -19.00 -2.49
C TRP A 566 21.33 -18.76 -1.40
N GLN A 567 20.23 -19.51 -1.41
CA GLN A 567 19.16 -19.36 -0.46
C GLN A 567 19.61 -19.79 0.95
N ASP A 568 19.58 -18.86 1.89
CA ASP A 568 19.78 -19.17 3.30
C ASP A 568 18.56 -19.89 3.89
N LYS A 569 18.84 -20.69 4.90
CA LYS A 569 17.79 -21.46 5.57
C LYS A 569 16.74 -20.51 6.16
N GLY A 570 15.47 -20.73 5.81
CA GLY A 570 14.34 -19.95 6.27
C GLY A 570 14.13 -18.63 5.54
N MET A 571 14.96 -18.31 4.54
CA MET A 571 14.74 -17.14 3.69
C MET A 571 13.80 -17.51 2.54
N ASP A 572 12.67 -16.86 2.46
CA ASP A 572 11.73 -16.96 1.33
C ASP A 572 12.04 -15.93 0.23
N LYS A 573 11.25 -15.92 -0.84
CA LYS A 573 11.45 -15.01 -1.96
C LYS A 573 11.32 -13.54 -1.57
N GLU A 574 10.33 -13.23 -0.76
CA GLU A 574 10.09 -11.86 -0.31
C GLU A 574 11.18 -11.37 0.62
N SER A 575 11.66 -12.23 1.53
CA SER A 575 12.81 -11.93 2.39
C SER A 575 14.06 -11.57 1.59
N ALA A 576 14.28 -12.25 0.45
CA ALA A 576 15.40 -11.93 -0.42
C ALA A 576 15.27 -10.53 -1.04
N LEU A 577 14.07 -10.18 -1.54
CA LEU A 577 13.83 -8.87 -2.15
C LEU A 577 13.89 -7.75 -1.11
N ILE A 578 13.32 -7.96 0.09
CA ILE A 578 13.45 -7.02 1.21
C ILE A 578 14.92 -6.80 1.55
N SER A 579 15.69 -7.88 1.68
CA SER A 579 17.10 -7.80 2.03
C SER A 579 17.91 -7.05 0.97
N PHE A 580 17.65 -7.32 -0.32
CA PHE A 580 18.26 -6.59 -1.43
C PHE A 580 17.91 -5.10 -1.39
N LEU A 581 16.63 -4.74 -1.23
CA LEU A 581 16.20 -3.35 -1.24
C LEU A 581 16.66 -2.58 0.01
N SER A 582 16.67 -3.24 1.17
CA SER A 582 17.25 -2.67 2.39
C SER A 582 18.71 -2.34 2.18
N TYR A 583 19.49 -3.28 1.62
CA TYR A 583 20.89 -3.05 1.26
C TYR A 583 21.07 -1.95 0.20
N ALA A 584 20.18 -1.90 -0.80
CA ALA A 584 20.17 -0.83 -1.79
C ALA A 584 19.94 0.53 -1.13
N ARG A 585 18.96 0.62 -0.23
CA ARG A 585 18.65 1.88 0.48
C ARG A 585 19.79 2.40 1.32
N GLU A 586 20.53 1.52 1.99
CA GLU A 586 21.72 1.91 2.78
C GLU A 586 22.89 2.40 1.92
N ASN A 587 22.94 2.00 0.66
CA ASN A 587 24.09 2.27 -0.22
C ASN A 587 23.83 3.31 -1.31
N ILE A 588 22.56 3.66 -1.58
CA ILE A 588 22.18 4.57 -2.66
C ILE A 588 21.52 5.81 -2.07
N ASP A 589 22.18 6.94 -2.19
CA ASP A 589 21.67 8.26 -1.75
C ASP A 589 20.97 8.98 -2.90
N ALA A 590 19.91 8.36 -3.42
CA ALA A 590 19.08 8.86 -4.50
C ALA A 590 17.73 8.16 -4.50
N PRO A 591 16.72 8.63 -5.23
CA PRO A 591 15.47 7.90 -5.44
C PRO A 591 15.70 6.49 -5.99
N ILE A 592 15.04 5.52 -5.37
CA ILE A 592 15.01 4.13 -5.82
C ILE A 592 13.60 3.80 -6.31
N GLY A 593 13.49 3.43 -7.57
CA GLY A 593 12.29 2.89 -8.18
C GLY A 593 12.38 1.38 -8.41
N ILE A 594 11.24 0.71 -8.42
CA ILE A 594 11.11 -0.69 -8.84
C ILE A 594 9.97 -0.83 -9.85
N ASP A 595 10.13 -1.74 -10.79
CA ASP A 595 9.06 -2.12 -11.71
C ASP A 595 8.37 -3.40 -11.24
N ILE A 596 7.03 -3.40 -11.32
CA ILE A 596 6.21 -4.53 -10.90
C ILE A 596 5.19 -4.90 -11.99
N TYR A 597 4.69 -6.13 -11.94
CA TYR A 597 3.56 -6.52 -12.79
C TYR A 597 2.34 -5.65 -12.51
N GLY A 598 1.70 -5.13 -13.56
CA GLY A 598 0.48 -4.33 -13.44
C GLY A 598 -0.67 -5.06 -12.75
N ALA A 599 -0.76 -6.39 -12.94
CA ALA A 599 -1.76 -7.22 -12.29
C ALA A 599 -1.66 -7.26 -10.76
N ASN A 600 -0.52 -6.89 -10.16
CA ASN A 600 -0.36 -6.85 -8.71
C ASN A 600 -1.36 -5.93 -8.00
N GLY A 601 -1.90 -4.93 -8.69
CA GLY A 601 -2.95 -4.06 -8.15
C GLY A 601 -4.31 -4.75 -7.95
N TRP A 602 -4.53 -5.90 -8.59
CA TRP A 602 -5.77 -6.69 -8.49
C TRP A 602 -5.56 -8.07 -7.92
N TYR A 603 -4.44 -8.70 -8.25
CA TYR A 603 -4.11 -10.05 -7.84
C TYR A 603 -2.78 -10.02 -7.11
N ARG A 604 -2.78 -10.15 -5.81
CA ARG A 604 -1.55 -10.16 -5.02
C ARG A 604 -0.69 -11.37 -5.41
N SER A 605 0.28 -11.16 -6.30
CA SER A 605 1.12 -12.22 -6.87
C SER A 605 2.47 -12.40 -6.17
N GLY A 606 2.64 -11.80 -4.99
CA GLY A 606 3.90 -11.75 -4.26
C GLY A 606 4.57 -13.11 -4.08
N THR A 607 3.83 -14.14 -3.69
CA THR A 607 4.39 -15.49 -3.49
C THR A 607 5.01 -16.08 -4.75
N ARG A 608 4.44 -15.78 -5.92
CA ARG A 608 4.97 -16.28 -7.18
C ARG A 608 6.24 -15.53 -7.60
N THR A 609 6.21 -14.22 -7.51
CA THR A 609 7.28 -13.34 -8.00
C THR A 609 8.27 -12.91 -6.92
N GLY A 610 7.87 -12.93 -5.64
CA GLY A 610 8.50 -12.23 -4.53
C GLY A 610 8.08 -10.76 -4.42
N GLN A 611 7.28 -10.23 -5.36
CA GLN A 611 6.88 -8.82 -5.40
C GLN A 611 5.56 -8.60 -4.65
N ASP A 612 5.62 -8.44 -3.35
CA ASP A 612 4.51 -7.89 -2.58
C ASP A 612 4.64 -6.36 -2.53
N SER A 613 3.76 -5.66 -3.24
CA SER A 613 3.83 -4.20 -3.40
C SER A 613 3.70 -3.45 -2.07
N GLU A 614 2.85 -3.94 -1.17
CA GLU A 614 2.65 -3.34 0.15
C GLU A 614 3.93 -3.39 0.99
N MET A 615 4.61 -4.54 0.96
CA MET A 615 5.83 -4.77 1.71
C MET A 615 7.04 -4.07 1.09
N LEU A 616 7.16 -4.10 -0.24
CA LEU A 616 8.29 -3.48 -0.94
C LEU A 616 8.22 -1.95 -0.89
N ALA A 617 7.03 -1.36 -0.77
CA ALA A 617 6.84 0.08 -0.66
C ALA A 617 7.57 0.71 0.54
N GLU A 618 7.94 -0.06 1.55
CA GLU A 618 8.73 0.44 2.69
C GLU A 618 10.19 0.77 2.33
N TYR A 619 10.72 0.19 1.26
CA TYR A 619 12.13 0.23 0.92
C TYR A 619 12.45 1.07 -0.31
N VAL A 620 11.41 1.54 -1.02
CA VAL A 620 11.56 2.25 -2.30
C VAL A 620 10.81 3.58 -2.29
N ASP A 621 11.18 4.46 -3.19
CA ASP A 621 10.57 5.78 -3.34
C ASP A 621 9.50 5.79 -4.44
N VAL A 622 9.67 4.91 -5.43
CA VAL A 622 8.79 4.83 -6.61
C VAL A 622 8.46 3.37 -6.91
N ILE A 623 7.20 3.11 -7.19
CA ILE A 623 6.73 1.84 -7.76
C ILE A 623 6.20 2.12 -9.16
N GLY A 624 6.72 1.42 -10.16
CA GLY A 624 6.35 1.50 -11.58
C GLY A 624 5.55 0.28 -12.03
N PRO A 625 4.22 0.23 -11.83
CA PRO A 625 3.42 -0.87 -12.33
C PRO A 625 3.28 -0.81 -13.86
N MET A 626 3.37 -1.97 -14.51
CA MET A 626 3.28 -2.11 -15.96
C MET A 626 1.83 -2.38 -16.37
N PHE A 627 1.04 -1.32 -16.54
CA PHE A 627 -0.39 -1.41 -16.89
C PHE A 627 -0.69 -1.57 -18.37
N TYR A 628 0.18 -2.19 -19.13
CA TYR A 628 -0.03 -2.34 -20.58
C TYR A 628 -1.36 -3.03 -20.90
N PRO A 629 -2.33 -2.36 -21.54
CA PRO A 629 -3.63 -2.94 -21.82
C PRO A 629 -3.57 -4.25 -22.61
N SER A 630 -2.55 -4.39 -23.46
CA SER A 630 -2.30 -5.59 -24.25
C SER A 630 -1.86 -6.82 -23.42
N HIS A 631 -1.50 -6.63 -22.15
CA HIS A 631 -1.07 -7.70 -21.24
C HIS A 631 -2.19 -8.17 -20.29
N PHE A 632 -3.35 -7.53 -20.35
CA PHE A 632 -4.53 -7.95 -19.62
C PHE A 632 -5.48 -8.71 -20.54
N GLU A 633 -6.21 -9.66 -19.99
CA GLU A 633 -7.21 -10.42 -20.74
C GLU A 633 -8.28 -9.53 -21.37
N GLN A 634 -8.89 -9.99 -22.44
CA GLN A 634 -9.91 -9.24 -23.18
C GLN A 634 -11.07 -8.78 -22.28
N THR A 635 -11.48 -9.60 -21.35
CA THR A 635 -12.60 -9.32 -20.44
C THR A 635 -12.27 -8.33 -19.33
N PHE A 636 -10.96 -8.10 -19.07
CA PHE A 636 -10.50 -7.28 -17.95
C PHE A 636 -10.89 -5.81 -18.13
N LEU A 637 -11.73 -5.29 -17.23
CA LEU A 637 -12.30 -3.93 -17.25
C LEU A 637 -12.96 -3.54 -18.58
N ASN A 638 -13.45 -4.53 -19.32
CA ASN A 638 -14.01 -4.38 -20.65
C ASN A 638 -15.54 -4.30 -20.60
N TYR A 639 -16.06 -3.15 -20.22
CA TYR A 639 -17.49 -2.83 -20.17
C TYR A 639 -17.73 -1.45 -20.83
N ALA A 640 -19.00 -1.12 -21.08
CA ALA A 640 -19.36 0.12 -21.77
C ALA A 640 -19.02 1.39 -20.93
N PRO A 641 -18.45 2.42 -21.54
CA PRO A 641 -18.02 2.50 -22.93
C PRO A 641 -16.70 1.74 -23.17
N TYR A 642 -16.73 0.78 -24.08
CA TYR A 642 -15.60 -0.15 -24.33
C TYR A 642 -14.32 0.53 -24.79
N ALA A 643 -14.44 1.65 -25.50
CA ALA A 643 -13.29 2.43 -25.97
C ALA A 643 -12.50 3.08 -24.82
N ASP A 644 -13.02 3.10 -23.61
CA ASP A 644 -12.40 3.71 -22.44
C ASP A 644 -11.76 2.69 -21.49
N ARG A 645 -11.62 1.43 -21.95
CA ARG A 645 -10.93 0.37 -21.20
C ARG A 645 -9.51 0.77 -20.79
N THR A 646 -8.76 1.41 -21.68
CA THR A 646 -7.39 1.86 -21.39
C THR A 646 -7.37 2.88 -20.27
N TYR A 647 -8.27 3.86 -20.28
CA TYR A 647 -8.45 4.83 -19.20
C TYR A 647 -8.66 4.12 -17.86
N ARG A 648 -9.58 3.13 -17.80
CA ARG A 648 -9.92 2.43 -16.55
C ARG A 648 -8.76 1.63 -15.99
N ILE A 649 -7.98 0.97 -16.83
CA ILE A 649 -6.82 0.19 -16.40
C ILE A 649 -5.85 1.09 -15.63
N TYR A 650 -5.55 2.28 -16.17
CA TYR A 650 -4.64 3.23 -15.52
C TYR A 650 -5.29 3.93 -14.32
N TYR A 651 -6.55 4.29 -14.43
CA TYR A 651 -7.28 4.97 -13.35
C TYR A 651 -7.39 4.08 -12.11
N TYR A 652 -7.97 2.91 -12.25
CA TYR A 652 -8.11 1.97 -11.12
C TYR A 652 -6.78 1.36 -10.69
N GLY A 653 -5.90 1.04 -11.63
CA GLY A 653 -4.60 0.48 -11.32
C GLY A 653 -3.75 1.41 -10.47
N SER A 654 -3.71 2.69 -10.83
CA SER A 654 -2.98 3.71 -10.08
C SER A 654 -3.59 3.92 -8.69
N PHE A 655 -4.92 4.00 -8.59
CA PHE A 655 -5.64 4.10 -7.33
C PHE A 655 -5.34 2.93 -6.41
N ARG A 656 -5.54 1.70 -6.89
CA ARG A 656 -5.36 0.48 -6.09
C ARG A 656 -3.92 0.32 -5.59
N ASN A 657 -2.92 0.58 -6.44
CA ASN A 657 -1.53 0.52 -6.02
C ASN A 657 -1.17 1.62 -5.00
N THR A 658 -1.77 2.81 -5.09
CA THR A 658 -1.57 3.87 -4.10
C THR A 658 -2.06 3.45 -2.72
N ILE A 659 -3.27 2.90 -2.63
CA ILE A 659 -3.83 2.38 -1.38
C ILE A 659 -2.98 1.22 -0.86
N MET A 660 -2.61 0.29 -1.74
CA MET A 660 -1.79 -0.87 -1.38
C MET A 660 -0.40 -0.47 -0.85
N ALA A 661 0.20 0.56 -1.42
CA ALA A 661 1.48 1.11 -0.95
C ALA A 661 1.37 1.86 0.38
N ARG A 662 0.18 2.06 0.93
CA ARG A 662 -0.09 2.77 2.20
C ARG A 662 0.64 4.12 2.29
N ASN A 663 0.63 4.89 1.21
CA ASN A 663 1.31 6.19 1.13
C ASN A 663 2.83 6.14 1.44
N ARG A 664 3.50 5.03 1.17
CA ARG A 664 4.94 4.87 1.42
C ARG A 664 5.79 5.15 0.20
N ALA A 665 5.23 4.98 -1.00
CA ALA A 665 5.93 5.19 -2.27
C ALA A 665 5.04 5.92 -3.28
N LEU A 666 5.69 6.59 -4.23
CA LEU A 666 5.03 7.16 -5.40
C LEU A 666 4.66 6.06 -6.38
N ILE A 667 3.45 6.09 -6.90
CA ILE A 667 3.05 5.19 -7.98
C ILE A 667 3.23 5.94 -9.31
N ARG A 668 4.11 5.44 -10.17
CA ARG A 668 4.44 6.03 -11.47
C ARG A 668 4.41 4.96 -12.55
N PRO A 669 3.23 4.68 -13.14
CA PRO A 669 3.03 3.55 -14.04
C PRO A 669 3.77 3.69 -15.37
N TRP A 670 4.06 2.54 -15.97
CA TRP A 670 4.45 2.44 -17.36
C TRP A 670 3.23 2.50 -18.28
N VAL A 671 3.26 3.41 -19.24
CA VAL A 671 2.23 3.65 -20.25
C VAL A 671 2.60 2.92 -21.54
N GLN A 672 1.61 2.29 -22.17
CA GLN A 672 1.80 1.59 -23.45
C GLN A 672 1.84 2.57 -24.61
N SER A 673 3.02 3.11 -24.92
CA SER A 673 3.21 4.05 -26.04
C SER A 673 3.45 3.36 -27.37
N PHE A 674 2.72 2.29 -27.64
CA PHE A 674 2.80 1.51 -28.89
C PHE A 674 1.47 0.81 -29.15
N TYR A 675 1.24 0.48 -30.42
CA TYR A 675 0.13 -0.36 -30.82
C TYR A 675 0.62 -1.79 -31.04
N ILE A 676 -0.03 -2.74 -30.38
CA ILE A 676 0.26 -4.15 -30.56
C ILE A 676 -0.92 -4.86 -31.19
N GLY A 677 -0.66 -5.87 -31.98
CA GLY A 677 -1.68 -6.57 -32.78
C GLY A 677 -2.60 -7.49 -31.99
N VAL A 678 -3.01 -7.14 -30.75
CA VAL A 678 -4.05 -7.88 -30.03
C VAL A 678 -5.41 -7.59 -30.63
N SER A 679 -6.13 -8.63 -30.99
CA SER A 679 -7.34 -8.54 -31.82
C SER A 679 -8.47 -7.74 -31.16
N TYR A 680 -8.57 -7.81 -29.82
CA TYR A 680 -9.66 -7.19 -29.09
C TYR A 680 -9.53 -5.66 -28.94
N ASP A 681 -8.31 -5.11 -28.86
CA ASP A 681 -8.09 -3.66 -28.74
C ASP A 681 -7.84 -2.97 -30.09
N LYS A 682 -7.50 -3.73 -31.13
CA LYS A 682 -7.08 -3.19 -32.43
C LYS A 682 -8.08 -2.18 -33.05
N LYS A 683 -9.37 -2.40 -32.87
CA LYS A 683 -10.43 -1.51 -33.37
C LYS A 683 -10.50 -0.16 -32.67
N TYR A 684 -9.83 -0.01 -31.50
CA TYR A 684 -9.78 1.22 -30.72
C TYR A 684 -8.43 1.96 -30.87
N TYR A 685 -7.50 1.44 -31.69
CA TYR A 685 -6.22 2.10 -31.93
C TYR A 685 -6.43 3.35 -32.81
N ASP A 686 -6.70 4.45 -32.15
CA ASP A 686 -6.83 5.79 -32.67
C ASP A 686 -5.88 6.75 -31.95
N GLU A 687 -5.95 8.03 -32.27
CA GLU A 687 -5.09 9.06 -31.67
C GLU A 687 -5.35 9.20 -30.16
N ASP A 688 -6.54 8.82 -29.69
CA ASP A 688 -6.94 8.92 -28.29
C ASP A 688 -6.59 7.69 -27.45
N TYR A 689 -6.21 6.56 -28.03
CA TYR A 689 -5.96 5.33 -27.31
C TYR A 689 -4.92 5.52 -26.17
N ILE A 690 -3.74 6.05 -26.53
CA ILE A 690 -2.67 6.35 -25.55
C ILE A 690 -3.03 7.57 -24.68
N ARG A 691 -3.75 8.54 -25.27
CA ARG A 691 -4.18 9.72 -24.53
C ARG A 691 -5.10 9.37 -23.36
N LYS A 692 -5.98 8.39 -23.51
CA LYS A 692 -6.84 7.88 -22.44
C LYS A 692 -6.04 7.23 -21.30
N GLU A 693 -4.91 6.63 -21.57
CA GLU A 693 -3.99 6.13 -20.55
C GLU A 693 -3.44 7.29 -19.70
N PHE A 694 -3.02 8.39 -20.33
CA PHE A 694 -2.57 9.60 -19.63
C PHE A 694 -3.66 10.21 -18.76
N PHE A 695 -4.89 10.30 -19.27
CA PHE A 695 -6.03 10.75 -18.47
C PHE A 695 -6.29 9.84 -17.28
N GLY A 696 -6.19 8.52 -17.44
CA GLY A 696 -6.38 7.57 -16.35
C GLY A 696 -5.39 7.80 -15.22
N VAL A 697 -4.12 8.06 -15.53
CA VAL A 697 -3.11 8.40 -14.52
C VAL A 697 -3.41 9.76 -13.87
N ARG A 698 -3.72 10.78 -14.69
CA ARG A 698 -3.97 12.14 -14.19
C ARG A 698 -5.15 12.19 -13.23
N ASP A 699 -6.27 11.59 -13.62
CA ASP A 699 -7.51 11.65 -12.84
C ASP A 699 -7.41 10.82 -11.56
N SER A 700 -6.53 9.81 -11.53
CA SER A 700 -6.27 9.00 -10.35
C SER A 700 -5.25 9.68 -9.41
N ILE A 701 -3.97 9.57 -9.68
CA ILE A 701 -2.94 10.01 -8.74
C ILE A 701 -2.01 11.10 -9.24
N ASN A 702 -1.80 11.20 -10.55
CA ASN A 702 -0.98 12.24 -11.20
C ASN A 702 0.43 12.43 -10.57
N ARG A 703 1.15 11.32 -10.29
CA ARG A 703 2.55 11.36 -9.81
C ARG A 703 3.57 11.23 -10.93
N GLY A 704 3.12 11.31 -12.16
CA GLY A 704 3.88 11.08 -13.36
C GLY A 704 3.66 9.69 -13.94
N TYR A 705 4.34 9.40 -15.03
CA TYR A 705 4.27 8.12 -15.76
C TYR A 705 5.52 7.95 -16.62
N MET A 706 5.70 6.76 -17.18
CA MET A 706 6.81 6.43 -18.05
C MET A 706 6.27 5.79 -19.32
N CYS A 707 6.57 6.36 -20.48
CA CYS A 707 6.15 5.83 -21.78
C CYS A 707 7.10 4.74 -22.26
N TRP A 708 6.57 3.53 -22.41
CA TRP A 708 7.32 2.43 -22.98
C TRP A 708 7.09 2.29 -24.49
N ASN A 709 8.15 2.35 -25.26
CA ASN A 709 8.18 1.94 -26.65
C ASN A 709 9.55 1.37 -26.99
N ASN A 710 9.62 0.05 -27.18
CA ASN A 710 10.89 -0.65 -27.43
C ASN A 710 11.62 -0.18 -28.69
N SER A 711 10.88 0.26 -29.72
CA SER A 711 11.48 0.78 -30.95
C SER A 711 12.05 2.19 -30.79
N GLY A 712 11.70 2.91 -29.73
CA GLY A 712 12.02 4.33 -29.54
C GLY A 712 11.29 5.26 -30.51
N GLU A 713 10.20 4.78 -31.12
CA GLU A 713 9.37 5.57 -32.04
C GLU A 713 8.13 6.09 -31.32
N TYR A 714 8.11 7.38 -31.05
CA TYR A 714 7.04 8.04 -30.30
C TYR A 714 6.06 8.83 -31.17
N GLY A 715 6.02 8.55 -32.48
CA GLY A 715 5.12 9.27 -33.41
C GLY A 715 3.64 9.21 -33.04
N VAL A 716 3.20 8.08 -32.45
CA VAL A 716 1.81 7.87 -32.00
C VAL A 716 1.54 8.32 -30.57
N THR A 717 2.58 8.70 -29.82
CA THR A 717 2.43 9.14 -28.42
C THR A 717 1.98 10.59 -28.38
N PRO A 718 0.84 10.90 -27.76
CA PRO A 718 0.32 12.26 -27.68
C PRO A 718 1.18 13.14 -26.76
N ARG A 719 0.86 14.44 -26.77
CA ARG A 719 1.34 15.36 -25.73
C ARG A 719 0.72 14.97 -24.38
N ASP A 720 1.44 15.27 -23.34
CA ASP A 720 0.91 15.18 -21.97
C ASP A 720 -0.39 15.97 -21.83
N VAL A 721 -1.31 15.42 -21.07
CA VAL A 721 -2.59 16.07 -20.75
C VAL A 721 -2.42 17.04 -19.61
N THR A 722 -3.06 18.19 -19.69
CA THR A 722 -3.03 19.19 -18.62
C THR A 722 -4.05 18.88 -17.54
N ASP A 723 -3.88 19.45 -16.35
CA ASP A 723 -4.80 19.23 -15.22
C ASP A 723 -6.22 19.73 -15.52
N THR A 724 -6.38 20.71 -16.42
CA THR A 724 -7.67 21.31 -16.78
C THR A 724 -8.27 20.77 -18.07
N GLU A 725 -7.55 19.87 -18.75
CA GLU A 725 -8.02 19.33 -20.02
C GLU A 725 -9.16 18.33 -19.79
N ALA A 726 -10.24 18.46 -20.56
CA ALA A 726 -11.36 17.53 -20.46
C ALA A 726 -10.99 16.14 -20.98
N PHE A 727 -11.46 15.10 -20.29
CA PHE A 727 -11.29 13.72 -20.74
C PHE A 727 -11.94 13.53 -22.12
N THR A 728 -11.24 12.88 -23.03
CA THR A 728 -11.68 12.67 -24.42
C THR A 728 -12.72 11.57 -24.56
N GLY A 729 -12.84 10.67 -23.56
CA GLY A 729 -13.81 9.58 -23.53
C GLY A 729 -15.08 9.96 -22.79
N THR A 730 -15.87 8.95 -22.45
CA THR A 730 -17.17 9.09 -21.78
C THR A 730 -17.30 8.21 -20.54
N ALA A 731 -16.20 7.67 -20.02
CA ALA A 731 -16.22 6.83 -18.84
C ALA A 731 -16.78 7.59 -17.62
N PRO A 732 -17.77 7.05 -16.92
CA PRO A 732 -18.35 7.72 -15.73
C PRO A 732 -17.32 8.02 -14.66
N GLU A 733 -16.29 7.21 -14.53
CA GLU A 733 -15.19 7.35 -13.58
C GLU A 733 -14.45 8.68 -13.73
N SER A 734 -14.40 9.25 -14.93
CA SER A 734 -13.74 10.53 -15.18
C SER A 734 -14.39 11.73 -14.51
N SER A 735 -15.61 11.58 -13.99
CA SER A 735 -16.31 12.63 -13.23
C SER A 735 -15.80 12.77 -11.80
N TRP A 736 -14.98 11.83 -11.31
CA TRP A 736 -14.44 11.84 -9.96
C TRP A 736 -12.92 12.05 -9.97
N GLU A 737 -12.45 13.00 -9.18
CA GLU A 737 -11.03 13.28 -8.99
C GLU A 737 -10.54 12.66 -7.68
N PHE A 738 -9.57 11.76 -7.78
CA PHE A 738 -8.99 11.09 -6.63
C PHE A 738 -8.18 12.06 -5.77
N LYS A 739 -8.47 12.11 -4.47
CA LYS A 739 -7.74 12.93 -3.51
C LYS A 739 -6.36 12.33 -3.23
N LYS A 740 -5.32 13.06 -3.62
CA LYS A 740 -3.93 12.57 -3.59
C LYS A 740 -3.30 12.74 -2.21
N PRO A 741 -2.49 11.77 -1.73
CA PRO A 741 -1.70 11.96 -0.53
C PRO A 741 -0.73 13.15 -0.71
N ALA A 742 -0.49 13.89 0.35
CA ALA A 742 0.58 14.88 0.38
C ALA A 742 1.95 14.22 0.28
N ILE A 743 2.95 14.97 -0.16
CA ILE A 743 4.35 14.52 -0.20
C ILE A 743 5.11 15.20 0.93
N GLY A 744 5.90 14.43 1.68
CA GLY A 744 6.73 14.96 2.74
C GLY A 744 7.49 13.86 3.48
N THR A 745 8.48 14.26 4.21
CA THR A 745 9.29 13.36 5.05
C THR A 745 8.75 13.26 6.49
N THR A 746 7.91 14.21 6.88
CA THR A 746 7.26 14.25 8.18
C THR A 746 5.80 14.65 8.01
N MET A 747 4.93 13.96 8.72
CA MET A 747 3.54 14.33 8.75
C MET A 747 3.36 15.65 9.49
N LYS A 748 2.59 16.55 8.91
CA LYS A 748 2.16 17.76 9.58
C LYS A 748 0.81 17.51 10.26
N PRO A 749 0.67 17.81 11.53
CA PRO A 749 -0.64 17.80 12.16
C PRO A 749 -1.54 18.83 11.51
N LEU A 750 -2.84 18.59 11.52
CA LEU A 750 -3.82 19.56 11.10
C LEU A 750 -3.73 20.83 11.95
N SER A 751 -3.86 21.97 11.31
CA SER A 751 -3.95 23.25 11.98
C SER A 751 -5.36 23.85 11.77
N SER A 752 -5.68 24.87 12.54
CA SER A 752 -6.90 25.65 12.31
C SER A 752 -6.97 26.30 10.93
N ASP A 753 -5.82 26.45 10.26
CA ASP A 753 -5.77 27.02 8.91
C ASP A 753 -6.08 25.96 7.82
N ASP A 754 -5.88 24.66 8.15
CA ASP A 754 -6.13 23.56 7.23
C ASP A 754 -7.59 23.08 7.28
N VAL A 755 -8.32 23.38 8.36
CA VAL A 755 -9.66 22.89 8.62
C VAL A 755 -10.59 24.06 8.92
N ASP A 756 -11.77 24.07 8.31
CA ASP A 756 -12.80 25.04 8.63
C ASP A 756 -13.42 24.74 10.01
N LEU A 757 -12.89 25.43 11.03
CA LEU A 757 -13.33 25.23 12.42
C LEU A 757 -14.80 25.64 12.64
N SER A 758 -15.39 26.47 11.77
CA SER A 758 -16.80 26.80 11.85
C SER A 758 -17.67 25.57 11.56
N VAL A 759 -17.24 24.72 10.66
CA VAL A 759 -17.91 23.44 10.37
C VAL A 759 -17.78 22.50 11.56
N LEU A 760 -16.58 22.42 12.16
CA LEU A 760 -16.37 21.61 13.37
C LEU A 760 -17.21 22.12 14.54
N ASP A 761 -17.30 23.43 14.73
CA ASP A 761 -18.17 24.01 15.74
C ASP A 761 -19.65 23.65 15.49
N SER A 762 -20.11 23.70 14.25
CA SER A 762 -21.46 23.22 13.88
C SER A 762 -21.69 21.77 14.26
N ILE A 763 -20.73 20.90 13.96
CA ILE A 763 -20.81 19.48 14.32
C ILE A 763 -20.87 19.32 15.84
N LEU A 764 -20.00 20.00 16.57
CA LEU A 764 -19.96 19.94 18.03
C LEU A 764 -21.26 20.48 18.66
N ASN A 765 -21.83 21.52 18.10
CA ASN A 765 -23.08 22.11 18.60
C ASN A 765 -24.26 21.14 18.47
N LEU A 766 -24.27 20.23 17.50
CA LEU A 766 -25.29 19.18 17.38
C LEU A 766 -25.35 18.26 18.59
N TYR A 767 -24.24 18.14 19.33
CA TYR A 767 -24.11 17.29 20.50
C TYR A 767 -24.38 17.97 21.80
N THR A 768 -24.55 19.27 21.78
CA THR A 768 -24.70 20.11 22.94
C THR A 768 -26.07 20.67 23.09
N ASP A 769 -26.93 20.43 22.12
CA ASP A 769 -28.34 20.80 22.20
C ASP A 769 -29.03 19.93 23.24
N ASP A 770 -29.85 20.55 24.12
CA ASP A 770 -30.52 19.87 25.22
C ASP A 770 -31.62 18.90 24.80
N ASN A 771 -31.74 18.68 23.52
CA ASN A 771 -32.65 17.73 22.95
C ASN A 771 -32.00 16.32 23.02
N ASP A 772 -32.43 15.51 23.98
CA ASP A 772 -31.96 14.16 24.16
C ASP A 772 -32.24 13.25 22.94
N ASP A 773 -33.16 13.68 22.08
CA ASP A 773 -33.50 13.04 20.81
C ASP A 773 -32.67 13.60 19.65
N ALA A 774 -31.82 14.59 19.92
CA ALA A 774 -30.96 15.14 18.90
C ALA A 774 -29.90 14.10 18.48
N TYR A 775 -29.81 13.99 17.29
CA TYR A 775 -29.07 13.08 16.52
C TYR A 775 -27.54 13.24 16.76
N TYR A 776 -26.88 12.22 17.08
CA TYR A 776 -25.46 12.21 17.45
C TYR A 776 -24.57 11.97 16.26
N SER A 777 -23.45 12.69 16.13
CA SER A 777 -22.35 12.12 15.39
C SER A 777 -21.88 10.89 16.11
N PRO A 778 -21.76 9.80 15.43
CA PRO A 778 -21.23 8.58 16.01
C PRO A 778 -19.84 8.77 16.60
N LEU A 779 -19.08 9.72 16.11
CA LEU A 779 -17.75 10.05 16.59
C LEU A 779 -17.74 10.68 17.98
N LEU A 780 -18.84 11.22 18.41
CA LEU A 780 -18.95 11.89 19.70
C LEU A 780 -19.90 11.17 20.66
N GLN A 781 -20.32 9.97 20.29
CA GLN A 781 -21.34 9.27 21.02
C GLN A 781 -21.06 9.06 22.47
N ASN A 782 -20.08 8.78 22.96
CA ASN A 782 -19.83 8.53 24.37
C ASN A 782 -19.62 9.84 25.12
N THR A 783 -20.14 10.92 24.63
CA THR A 783 -19.72 12.20 25.08
C THR A 783 -20.69 12.77 26.10
N ASN A 784 -20.17 13.23 27.16
CA ASN A 784 -20.76 14.24 27.97
C ASN A 784 -20.52 15.63 27.35
N VAL A 785 -20.79 15.77 26.04
CA VAL A 785 -20.51 17.00 25.27
C VAL A 785 -21.23 18.21 25.89
N LYS A 786 -22.39 18.03 26.45
CA LYS A 786 -23.09 19.07 27.23
C LYS A 786 -22.17 19.75 28.27
N ARG A 787 -21.12 19.08 28.73
CA ARG A 787 -20.18 19.64 29.72
C ARG A 787 -19.14 20.58 29.10
N TYR A 788 -18.99 20.59 27.80
CA TYR A 788 -18.04 21.45 27.13
C TYR A 788 -18.58 22.85 26.81
N HIS A 789 -19.88 23.03 26.91
CA HIS A 789 -20.57 24.29 26.63
C HIS A 789 -21.03 25.05 27.88
N ASN A 790 -20.86 24.46 29.05
CA ASN A 790 -21.23 25.14 30.35
C ASN A 790 -19.99 25.76 31.01
#